data_cc1474d0bde099e81409a64e2dbd9470
#
_entry.id   cc1474d0bde099e81409a64e2dbd9470
#
_cell.length_a   1.000
_cell.length_b   1.000
_cell.length_c   1.000
_cell.angle_alpha   90.00
_cell.angle_beta   90.00
_cell.angle_gamma   90.00
#
_symmetry.space_group_name_H-M   'P 1'
#
loop_
_entity.id
_entity.type
_entity.pdbx_description
1 polymer ?
#
loop_
_entity_poly.entity_id
_entity_poly.type
_entity_poly.pdbx_seq_one_letter_code
_entity_poly.pdbx_strand_id
1 'polypeptide(L)'
;MKKIITLILLTLLTSLVLVSCADLFTPADSDSTGENSGGTNDTNGTNNGNGAGGVGDNTYTEPEVFSPNGDGVIFSPQVDVTVVKGEGIETKDIMCITDKVYNLTSKYAVSKSDANPIDSKEIVVGKTTRLVTKSAKNAYAKEYNATVEQLKMKGEEYRYLCGFIIYSDGDAVAIYWDDDIIKYDTIEYFVNNYVQKSSLCLQKGFFDVQFFDKEKLEKEAADAKREAQFDAIAEMYGEEAAEAVREHLEMFDERYYMWLADLYDPGEYDAYGNPLGGGFYYSNSARDTTGYGVDIESTAQAIGFLASSGLLGASSEVKDKFPVKMQREIVAFALSCQSSVDGYFYHPQWGDNVQISRISRDLGNAVNILKLFGEIPYWDTPSGVKGSLGAPGAVAPVSALTSPVGNDTVAAVSLVVSASSPSKWTGSSQLATVSAWETYLLDLTKNIRTNSYSIGNTVTSQSSQVVNRDKLAIANGELPDADENGIADGGYIETFERIFNSLQLENGLWEECSVEDGTVYYNAINGIMKISSAYNGIGVKLNYAEEGLRAAAFMVTYIGESDDGSDWADSKGKKPNGSVDVYNPWVTINAILKNVSNFYTKEEAEALRENIIKPNALEMIKVTTRKIKMFAKADGSYGYTWTTSPSHSQGAPAAVPGTVEGDVNGGGIAFTGTFSNMANALGFSGLKPFNETDFLAFIDRASSRTHIKKEARASFDGDDVGTAVPSEVTLSKENSATVVDDPREGNLGNVLSFTTVRNSGNSVNIAKPDNNTKKSGIALEWDMAFTEINNGGGVSFQIKLGSCYMFVISVDTSGKLTISDSSSTNGSIAVTNRISAAFNAMEWNSFRIEYYVLDAGKKSTSAKVYVNGELVFVSNTYVGKESSKTPILTYENASFYALNSTDFTVQFDNIRAYDLIKKYKEETPKYTK
;
A
#
# COMPACT_ATOMS: atom_id res chain seq x y z
N MET A 1 3.00 33.78 -5.99
CA MET A 1 4.06 33.37 -5.05
C MET A 1 3.65 32.26 -4.07
N LYS A 2 2.53 32.29 -3.35
CA LYS A 2 2.15 31.16 -2.45
C LYS A 2 1.91 29.81 -3.16
N LYS A 3 1.36 29.78 -4.37
CA LYS A 3 1.15 28.53 -5.13
C LYS A 3 2.43 27.92 -5.72
N ILE A 4 3.43 28.74 -5.99
CA ILE A 4 4.74 28.30 -6.51
C ILE A 4 5.59 27.69 -5.38
N ILE A 5 5.52 28.22 -4.15
CA ILE A 5 6.26 27.69 -3.00
C ILE A 5 5.69 26.32 -2.57
N THR A 6 4.39 26.11 -2.65
CA THR A 6 3.76 24.82 -2.34
C THR A 6 4.14 23.75 -3.40
N LEU A 7 4.28 24.13 -4.65
CA LEU A 7 4.69 23.21 -5.72
C LEU A 7 6.17 22.80 -5.59
N ILE A 8 7.03 23.72 -5.17
CA ILE A 8 8.47 23.47 -4.95
C ILE A 8 8.72 22.60 -3.71
N LEU A 9 7.94 22.74 -2.65
CA LEU A 9 8.04 21.84 -1.48
C LEU A 9 7.50 20.43 -1.77
N LEU A 10 6.51 20.29 -2.63
CA LEU A 10 5.95 18.97 -3.01
C LEU A 10 6.93 18.19 -3.90
N THR A 11 7.67 18.87 -4.78
CA THR A 11 8.71 18.25 -5.64
C THR A 11 9.98 17.87 -4.85
N LEU A 12 10.29 18.54 -3.76
CA LEU A 12 11.48 18.27 -2.95
C LEU A 12 11.34 17.04 -2.04
N LEU A 13 10.13 16.66 -1.65
CA LEU A 13 9.91 15.47 -0.82
C LEU A 13 9.81 14.15 -1.62
N THR A 14 9.52 14.21 -2.91
CA THR A 14 9.34 13.02 -3.74
C THR A 14 10.63 12.47 -4.34
N SER A 15 11.72 13.22 -4.35
CA SER A 15 12.95 12.84 -5.06
C SER A 15 13.92 11.96 -4.28
N LEU A 16 13.75 11.76 -2.97
CA LEU A 16 14.71 11.02 -2.14
C LEU A 16 14.45 9.52 -2.03
N VAL A 17 13.29 9.02 -2.45
CA VAL A 17 12.88 7.62 -2.20
C VAL A 17 12.52 6.83 -3.46
N LEU A 18 12.50 7.46 -4.60
CA LEU A 18 11.74 7.01 -5.78
C LEU A 18 12.53 6.41 -6.92
N VAL A 19 13.61 5.69 -6.68
CA VAL A 19 14.43 5.16 -7.77
C VAL A 19 14.16 3.70 -8.17
N SER A 20 13.21 3.01 -7.55
CA SER A 20 12.83 1.68 -8.05
C SER A 20 11.34 1.33 -8.01
N CYS A 21 10.48 2.20 -7.46
CA CYS A 21 9.02 2.07 -7.53
C CYS A 21 8.33 3.44 -7.53
N ALA A 22 9.03 4.51 -7.89
CA ALA A 22 8.56 5.89 -7.75
C ALA A 22 7.44 6.27 -8.70
N ASP A 23 7.34 5.61 -9.84
CA ASP A 23 6.31 5.93 -10.82
C ASP A 23 4.93 5.31 -10.50
N LEU A 24 4.84 4.51 -9.41
CA LEU A 24 3.59 3.89 -8.97
C LEU A 24 2.67 4.85 -8.19
N PHE A 25 3.13 6.04 -7.81
CA PHE A 25 2.40 6.94 -6.92
C PHE A 25 2.31 8.40 -7.38
N THR A 26 2.40 8.68 -8.67
CA THR A 26 2.07 10.02 -9.17
C THR A 26 0.60 10.09 -9.56
N PRO A 27 -0.21 10.92 -8.88
CA PRO A 27 -1.53 11.26 -9.40
C PRO A 27 -1.35 11.98 -10.75
N ALA A 28 -2.07 11.55 -11.75
CA ALA A 28 -2.14 12.27 -13.00
C ALA A 28 -2.82 13.62 -12.74
N ASP A 29 -2.06 14.70 -12.73
CA ASP A 29 -2.62 16.05 -12.77
C ASP A 29 -3.30 16.26 -14.12
N SER A 30 -4.64 16.20 -14.10
CA SER A 30 -5.48 16.58 -15.21
C SER A 30 -5.74 18.08 -15.16
N ASP A 31 -4.85 18.86 -15.73
CA ASP A 31 -5.18 20.21 -16.18
C ASP A 31 -4.74 20.35 -17.64
N SER A 32 -5.64 20.04 -18.55
CA SER A 32 -5.54 20.49 -19.94
C SER A 32 -6.75 21.37 -20.25
N THR A 33 -6.53 22.66 -20.12
CA THR A 33 -7.37 23.66 -20.82
C THR A 33 -6.98 23.65 -22.29
N GLY A 34 -7.80 23.05 -23.12
CA GLY A 34 -7.71 23.11 -24.57
C GLY A 34 -8.91 23.83 -25.14
N GLU A 35 -8.66 24.99 -25.73
CA GLU A 35 -9.67 25.79 -26.44
C GLU A 35 -10.06 25.14 -27.78
N ASN A 36 -11.34 25.20 -28.01
CA ASN A 36 -12.13 25.18 -29.23
C ASN A 36 -11.46 25.24 -30.61
N SER A 37 -11.89 24.38 -31.50
CA SER A 37 -12.31 24.79 -32.82
C SER A 37 -13.38 23.85 -33.35
N GLY A 38 -14.48 24.44 -33.81
CA GLY A 38 -15.66 23.75 -34.28
C GLY A 38 -15.50 23.05 -35.60
N GLY A 39 -16.35 22.10 -35.82
CA GLY A 39 -16.58 21.45 -37.11
C GLY A 39 -17.88 20.66 -37.06
N THR A 40 -18.87 21.23 -37.68
CA THR A 40 -20.15 20.60 -38.00
C THR A 40 -19.96 19.39 -38.89
N ASN A 41 -20.62 18.28 -38.57
CA ASN A 41 -21.31 17.51 -39.61
C ASN A 41 -22.33 16.52 -39.00
N ASP A 42 -23.53 16.64 -39.56
CA ASP A 42 -24.64 15.70 -39.43
C ASP A 42 -24.29 14.30 -39.93
N THR A 43 -24.67 13.28 -39.16
CA THR A 43 -25.22 12.07 -39.79
C THR A 43 -26.15 11.34 -38.79
N ASN A 44 -27.37 11.15 -39.24
CA ASN A 44 -28.39 10.26 -38.73
C ASN A 44 -27.85 8.84 -38.55
N GLY A 45 -28.01 8.31 -37.35
CA GLY A 45 -27.87 6.88 -37.09
C GLY A 45 -28.92 6.44 -36.07
N THR A 46 -30.02 5.95 -36.56
CA THR A 46 -31.02 5.22 -35.78
C THR A 46 -30.37 3.97 -35.21
N ASN A 47 -30.26 3.88 -33.91
CA ASN A 47 -30.05 2.60 -33.25
C ASN A 47 -31.10 2.40 -32.16
N ASN A 48 -32.03 1.50 -32.45
CA ASN A 48 -32.88 0.84 -31.49
C ASN A 48 -32.02 -0.05 -30.59
N GLY A 49 -31.81 0.35 -29.37
CA GLY A 49 -31.24 -0.45 -28.29
C GLY A 49 -32.29 -0.73 -27.22
N ASN A 50 -32.99 -1.80 -27.34
CA ASN A 50 -33.79 -2.39 -26.27
C ASN A 50 -32.87 -2.88 -25.16
N GLY A 51 -33.17 -2.54 -23.94
CA GLY A 51 -32.68 -3.31 -22.82
C GLY A 51 -32.47 -2.59 -21.50
N ALA A 52 -33.44 -1.85 -20.99
CA ALA A 52 -33.48 -1.57 -19.55
C ALA A 52 -34.35 -2.65 -18.89
N GLY A 53 -33.68 -3.60 -18.23
CA GLY A 53 -34.37 -4.53 -17.34
C GLY A 53 -34.80 -3.82 -16.08
N GLY A 54 -36.02 -3.29 -16.07
CA GLY A 54 -36.63 -2.71 -14.87
C GLY A 54 -36.91 -3.78 -13.83
N VAL A 55 -36.42 -3.60 -12.63
CA VAL A 55 -36.86 -4.32 -11.45
C VAL A 55 -38.19 -3.77 -11.03
N GLY A 56 -39.27 -4.51 -11.26
CA GLY A 56 -40.59 -4.21 -10.74
C GLY A 56 -41.55 -3.71 -11.77
N ASP A 57 -42.59 -4.51 -11.94
CA ASP A 57 -43.79 -4.16 -12.67
C ASP A 57 -44.57 -3.06 -11.88
N ASN A 58 -44.05 -1.84 -11.96
CA ASN A 58 -44.81 -0.66 -11.52
C ASN A 58 -45.66 -0.23 -12.70
N THR A 59 -46.93 -0.50 -12.62
CA THR A 59 -47.92 0.00 -13.56
C THR A 59 -47.76 1.50 -13.70
N TYR A 60 -47.13 1.92 -14.82
CA TYR A 60 -47.06 3.28 -15.28
C TYR A 60 -48.49 3.75 -15.48
N THR A 61 -48.97 4.67 -14.65
CA THR A 61 -50.16 5.43 -14.89
C THR A 61 -49.77 6.64 -15.75
N GLU A 62 -50.21 6.64 -17.00
CA GLU A 62 -50.00 7.76 -17.90
C GLU A 62 -50.50 9.05 -17.22
N PRO A 63 -49.69 10.10 -17.14
CA PRO A 63 -50.10 11.32 -16.43
C PRO A 63 -51.34 11.87 -17.08
N GLU A 64 -52.40 12.08 -16.29
CA GLU A 64 -53.63 12.76 -16.79
C GLU A 64 -53.26 14.17 -17.22
N VAL A 65 -53.38 14.44 -18.51
CA VAL A 65 -53.16 15.76 -19.11
C VAL A 65 -54.38 16.62 -18.87
N PHE A 66 -54.26 17.63 -18.01
CA PHE A 66 -55.35 18.56 -17.72
C PHE A 66 -55.50 19.67 -18.74
N SER A 67 -56.69 20.20 -18.79
CA SER A 67 -57.03 21.35 -19.63
C SER A 67 -56.14 22.57 -19.31
N PRO A 68 -55.69 23.34 -20.31
CA PRO A 68 -54.71 24.45 -20.13
C PRO A 68 -55.16 25.59 -19.19
N ASN A 69 -56.38 25.58 -18.67
CA ASN A 69 -56.92 26.60 -17.81
C ASN A 69 -57.16 26.14 -16.36
N GLY A 70 -56.62 25.03 -15.93
CA GLY A 70 -56.83 24.50 -14.56
C GLY A 70 -55.60 24.69 -13.65
N ASP A 71 -55.80 24.47 -12.37
CA ASP A 71 -54.69 24.35 -11.39
C ASP A 71 -53.72 23.25 -11.85
N GLY A 72 -52.40 23.50 -11.79
CA GLY A 72 -51.36 22.53 -12.16
C GLY A 72 -50.64 22.82 -13.49
N VAL A 73 -50.88 23.97 -14.13
CA VAL A 73 -50.11 24.39 -15.32
C VAL A 73 -48.70 24.83 -14.91
N ILE A 74 -47.68 24.12 -15.33
CA ILE A 74 -46.26 24.47 -15.11
C ILE A 74 -45.79 25.43 -16.20
N PHE A 75 -46.05 25.13 -17.46
CA PHE A 75 -45.81 26.04 -18.57
C PHE A 75 -46.81 25.85 -19.71
N SER A 76 -47.03 26.91 -20.45
CA SER A 76 -47.80 26.93 -21.70
C SER A 76 -47.35 28.12 -22.55
N PRO A 77 -47.81 28.28 -23.80
CA PRO A 77 -47.53 29.48 -24.61
C PRO A 77 -47.98 30.80 -23.93
N GLN A 78 -48.90 30.74 -22.96
CA GLN A 78 -49.41 31.87 -22.21
C GLN A 78 -48.75 32.07 -20.85
N VAL A 79 -48.01 31.07 -20.36
CA VAL A 79 -47.41 31.09 -19.02
C VAL A 79 -45.89 31.01 -19.18
N ASP A 80 -45.20 31.98 -18.58
CA ASP A 80 -43.72 31.94 -18.55
C ASP A 80 -43.27 30.96 -17.47
N VAL A 81 -42.23 30.17 -17.78
CA VAL A 81 -41.62 29.21 -16.86
C VAL A 81 -40.20 29.60 -16.53
N THR A 82 -39.80 29.39 -15.30
CA THR A 82 -38.43 29.52 -14.83
C THR A 82 -37.82 28.12 -14.60
N VAL A 83 -36.61 27.88 -15.09
CA VAL A 83 -35.83 26.69 -14.77
C VAL A 83 -34.85 27.05 -13.67
N VAL A 84 -34.98 26.45 -12.49
CA VAL A 84 -34.15 26.69 -11.30
C VAL A 84 -33.12 25.62 -11.20
N LYS A 85 -31.84 26.03 -11.19
CA LYS A 85 -30.67 25.14 -11.04
C LYS A 85 -30.31 24.93 -9.58
N GLY A 86 -30.23 23.68 -9.17
CA GLY A 86 -29.72 23.26 -7.87
C GLY A 86 -28.19 23.28 -7.80
N GLU A 87 -27.70 22.82 -6.67
CA GLU A 87 -26.25 22.68 -6.44
C GLU A 87 -25.62 21.72 -7.47
N GLY A 88 -24.49 22.10 -8.05
CA GLY A 88 -23.77 21.29 -9.05
C GLY A 88 -24.43 21.20 -10.43
N ILE A 89 -25.50 22.00 -10.70
CA ILE A 89 -26.16 22.03 -12.00
C ILE A 89 -25.68 23.23 -12.84
N GLU A 90 -25.06 22.93 -13.95
CA GLU A 90 -24.60 23.94 -14.90
C GLU A 90 -25.70 24.31 -15.91
N THR A 91 -25.50 25.41 -16.63
CA THR A 91 -26.47 25.83 -17.66
C THR A 91 -26.56 24.79 -18.78
N LYS A 92 -25.44 24.16 -19.16
CA LYS A 92 -25.40 23.10 -20.19
C LYS A 92 -26.32 21.91 -19.83
N ASP A 93 -26.41 21.56 -18.55
CA ASP A 93 -27.16 20.38 -18.06
C ASP A 93 -28.68 20.57 -18.25
N ILE A 94 -29.16 21.81 -18.28
CA ILE A 94 -30.57 22.13 -18.44
C ILE A 94 -30.93 22.63 -19.83
N MET A 95 -29.98 22.72 -20.76
CA MET A 95 -30.25 23.25 -22.11
C MET A 95 -31.29 22.42 -22.84
N CYS A 96 -31.30 21.10 -22.68
CA CYS A 96 -32.32 20.24 -23.28
C CYS A 96 -33.76 20.59 -22.79
N ILE A 97 -33.92 21.02 -21.54
CA ILE A 97 -35.23 21.50 -21.02
C ILE A 97 -35.58 22.85 -21.63
N THR A 98 -34.67 23.82 -21.57
CA THR A 98 -34.90 25.19 -22.06
C THR A 98 -35.16 25.24 -23.57
N ASP A 99 -34.42 24.51 -24.34
CA ASP A 99 -34.55 24.42 -25.79
C ASP A 99 -35.88 23.73 -26.19
N LYS A 100 -36.23 22.66 -25.49
CA LYS A 100 -37.51 21.98 -25.75
C LYS A 100 -38.70 22.85 -25.39
N VAL A 101 -38.65 23.57 -24.28
CA VAL A 101 -39.68 24.55 -23.91
C VAL A 101 -39.80 25.65 -24.96
N TYR A 102 -38.67 26.18 -25.45
CA TYR A 102 -38.67 27.16 -26.53
C TYR A 102 -39.32 26.62 -27.82
N ASN A 103 -38.91 25.43 -28.23
CA ASN A 103 -39.44 24.79 -29.46
C ASN A 103 -40.96 24.58 -29.40
N LEU A 104 -41.51 24.34 -28.21
CA LEU A 104 -42.92 24.07 -27.99
C LEU A 104 -43.77 25.36 -27.80
N THR A 105 -43.19 26.37 -27.17
CA THR A 105 -43.94 27.57 -26.75
C THR A 105 -43.53 28.84 -27.48
N SER A 106 -42.46 28.82 -28.22
CA SER A 106 -41.75 29.98 -28.83
C SER A 106 -41.31 31.03 -27.78
N LYS A 107 -41.17 30.63 -26.51
CA LYS A 107 -40.66 31.44 -25.41
C LYS A 107 -39.46 30.78 -24.74
N TYR A 108 -38.44 31.56 -24.45
CA TYR A 108 -37.31 31.06 -23.66
C TYR A 108 -37.71 30.92 -22.19
N ALA A 109 -37.44 29.77 -21.63
CA ALA A 109 -37.48 29.59 -20.20
C ALA A 109 -36.34 30.39 -19.52
N VAL A 110 -36.65 31.08 -18.46
CA VAL A 110 -35.64 31.85 -17.71
C VAL A 110 -34.85 30.91 -16.81
N SER A 111 -33.56 30.81 -17.00
CA SER A 111 -32.69 30.03 -16.10
C SER A 111 -32.27 30.88 -14.92
N LYS A 112 -32.47 30.36 -13.71
CA LYS A 112 -32.06 30.98 -12.44
C LYS A 112 -31.30 29.99 -11.53
N SER A 113 -30.58 30.52 -10.56
CA SER A 113 -30.00 29.72 -9.47
C SER A 113 -31.01 29.61 -8.31
N ASP A 114 -30.80 28.63 -7.43
CA ASP A 114 -31.64 28.43 -6.24
C ASP A 114 -31.65 29.62 -5.26
N ALA A 115 -30.64 30.49 -5.28
CA ALA A 115 -30.57 31.71 -4.48
C ALA A 115 -31.54 32.82 -4.93
N ASN A 116 -32.10 32.71 -6.14
CA ASN A 116 -33.03 33.71 -6.65
C ASN A 116 -34.42 33.58 -6.01
N PRO A 117 -35.25 34.68 -5.97
CA PRO A 117 -36.63 34.63 -5.51
C PRO A 117 -37.45 33.61 -6.28
N ILE A 118 -38.45 33.05 -5.60
CA ILE A 118 -39.41 32.10 -6.16
C ILE A 118 -40.31 32.81 -7.18
N ASP A 119 -40.43 32.22 -8.37
CA ASP A 119 -41.36 32.63 -9.40
C ASP A 119 -42.70 31.87 -9.28
N SER A 120 -43.68 32.31 -10.02
CA SER A 120 -45.02 31.70 -9.98
C SER A 120 -45.06 30.29 -10.57
N LYS A 121 -44.18 29.99 -11.51
CA LYS A 121 -44.04 28.67 -12.16
C LYS A 121 -42.59 28.30 -12.34
N GLU A 122 -42.16 27.17 -11.74
CA GLU A 122 -40.78 26.73 -11.74
C GLU A 122 -40.64 25.26 -12.15
N ILE A 123 -39.60 24.95 -12.99
CA ILE A 123 -39.02 23.62 -13.16
C ILE A 123 -37.72 23.62 -12.35
N VAL A 124 -37.65 22.84 -11.27
CA VAL A 124 -36.59 22.85 -10.30
C VAL A 124 -35.73 21.61 -10.50
N VAL A 125 -34.47 21.77 -10.85
CA VAL A 125 -33.57 20.67 -11.25
C VAL A 125 -32.49 20.43 -10.19
N GLY A 126 -32.42 19.21 -9.66
CA GLY A 126 -31.43 18.79 -8.70
C GLY A 126 -31.71 19.17 -7.25
N LYS A 127 -30.65 19.26 -6.45
CA LYS A 127 -30.73 19.56 -5.00
C LYS A 127 -30.88 21.07 -4.79
N THR A 128 -32.07 21.52 -4.30
CA THR A 128 -32.37 22.93 -4.02
C THR A 128 -33.03 23.12 -2.65
N THR A 129 -33.12 24.38 -2.22
CA THR A 129 -33.82 24.77 -0.99
C THR A 129 -35.32 24.96 -1.21
N ARG A 130 -35.85 24.84 -2.44
CA ARG A 130 -37.26 24.98 -2.80
C ARG A 130 -38.16 24.00 -2.04
N LEU A 131 -39.34 24.44 -1.67
CA LEU A 131 -40.31 23.59 -0.95
C LEU A 131 -40.73 22.38 -1.78
N VAL A 132 -40.88 22.53 -3.09
CA VAL A 132 -41.19 21.42 -3.99
C VAL A 132 -40.10 20.35 -3.97
N THR A 133 -38.81 20.73 -3.93
CA THR A 133 -37.71 19.79 -3.80
C THR A 133 -37.74 19.07 -2.44
N LYS A 134 -38.04 19.76 -1.36
CA LYS A 134 -38.21 19.15 -0.04
C LYS A 134 -39.36 18.13 -0.02
N SER A 135 -40.45 18.44 -0.67
CA SER A 135 -41.58 17.52 -0.82
C SER A 135 -41.24 16.32 -1.68
N ALA A 136 -40.52 16.54 -2.79
CA ALA A 136 -39.95 15.48 -3.64
C ALA A 136 -39.06 14.54 -2.84
N LYS A 137 -38.09 15.05 -2.06
CA LYS A 137 -37.21 14.24 -1.18
C LYS A 137 -38.02 13.39 -0.20
N ASN A 138 -39.04 13.95 0.42
CA ASN A 138 -39.86 13.21 1.38
C ASN A 138 -40.66 12.09 0.70
N ALA A 139 -41.24 12.37 -0.47
CA ALA A 139 -41.92 11.34 -1.27
C ALA A 139 -40.94 10.26 -1.74
N TYR A 140 -39.80 10.68 -2.28
CA TYR A 140 -38.74 9.76 -2.69
C TYR A 140 -38.30 8.82 -1.54
N ALA A 141 -37.99 9.38 -0.38
CA ALA A 141 -37.53 8.58 0.78
C ALA A 141 -38.60 7.57 1.24
N LYS A 142 -39.88 7.93 1.13
CA LYS A 142 -40.99 7.00 1.45
C LYS A 142 -41.01 5.82 0.48
N GLU A 143 -40.97 6.09 -0.81
CA GLU A 143 -41.02 5.07 -1.85
C GLU A 143 -39.76 4.23 -1.87
N TYR A 144 -38.57 4.84 -1.63
CA TYR A 144 -37.29 4.12 -1.46
C TYR A 144 -37.39 3.10 -0.33
N ASN A 145 -37.83 3.51 0.86
CA ASN A 145 -37.97 2.61 2.00
C ASN A 145 -38.99 1.49 1.72
N ALA A 146 -40.08 1.77 1.03
CA ALA A 146 -41.04 0.76 0.64
C ALA A 146 -40.44 -0.27 -0.34
N THR A 147 -39.65 0.20 -1.30
CA THR A 147 -38.94 -0.66 -2.26
C THR A 147 -37.88 -1.53 -1.57
N VAL A 148 -37.09 -0.94 -0.67
CA VAL A 148 -36.10 -1.67 0.14
C VAL A 148 -36.75 -2.80 0.96
N GLU A 149 -37.88 -2.51 1.61
CA GLU A 149 -38.60 -3.55 2.36
C GLU A 149 -39.15 -4.67 1.46
N GLN A 150 -39.59 -4.34 0.27
CA GLN A 150 -40.02 -5.35 -0.71
C GLN A 150 -38.85 -6.25 -1.16
N LEU A 151 -37.67 -5.66 -1.45
CA LEU A 151 -36.47 -6.40 -1.84
C LEU A 151 -35.97 -7.29 -0.70
N LYS A 152 -35.97 -6.79 0.53
CA LYS A 152 -35.66 -7.63 1.71
C LYS A 152 -36.59 -8.84 1.83
N MET A 153 -37.89 -8.64 1.63
CA MET A 153 -38.87 -9.74 1.67
C MET A 153 -38.62 -10.79 0.58
N LYS A 154 -38.07 -10.36 -0.58
CA LYS A 154 -37.69 -11.27 -1.66
C LYS A 154 -36.30 -11.87 -1.48
N GLY A 155 -35.51 -11.42 -0.50
CA GLY A 155 -34.11 -11.83 -0.32
C GLY A 155 -33.15 -11.20 -1.35
N GLU A 156 -33.56 -10.11 -1.98
CA GLU A 156 -32.77 -9.43 -2.99
C GLU A 156 -31.89 -8.34 -2.35
N GLU A 157 -30.73 -8.06 -2.97
CA GLU A 157 -29.82 -6.99 -2.53
C GLU A 157 -30.43 -5.61 -2.82
N TYR A 158 -30.35 -4.71 -1.85
CA TYR A 158 -30.96 -3.38 -1.92
C TYR A 158 -30.02 -2.22 -1.59
N ARG A 159 -28.85 -2.49 -0.99
CA ARG A 159 -27.92 -1.45 -0.52
C ARG A 159 -27.31 -0.61 -1.65
N TYR A 160 -27.42 -1.08 -2.86
CA TYR A 160 -26.87 -0.44 -4.06
C TYR A 160 -27.96 0.25 -4.92
N LEU A 161 -29.14 0.50 -4.38
CA LEU A 161 -30.17 1.22 -5.12
C LEU A 161 -29.87 2.71 -5.20
N CYS A 162 -30.12 3.29 -6.37
CA CYS A 162 -30.26 4.74 -6.59
C CYS A 162 -31.54 5.01 -7.36
N GLY A 163 -31.97 6.28 -7.40
CA GLY A 163 -33.20 6.59 -8.12
C GLY A 163 -33.53 8.08 -8.22
N PHE A 164 -34.58 8.37 -8.93
CA PHE A 164 -35.08 9.73 -9.09
C PHE A 164 -36.59 9.85 -8.84
N ILE A 165 -37.02 11.06 -8.64
CA ILE A 165 -38.41 11.40 -8.57
C ILE A 165 -38.69 12.68 -9.34
N ILE A 166 -39.78 12.68 -10.15
CA ILE A 166 -40.43 13.86 -10.69
C ILE A 166 -41.63 14.14 -9.80
N TYR A 167 -41.67 15.31 -9.17
CA TYR A 167 -42.73 15.65 -8.20
C TYR A 167 -43.32 17.02 -8.50
N SER A 168 -44.65 17.15 -8.46
CA SER A 168 -45.35 18.41 -8.65
C SER A 168 -46.14 18.83 -7.43
N ASP A 169 -46.06 20.11 -7.06
CA ASP A 169 -46.99 20.73 -6.09
C ASP A 169 -48.12 21.53 -6.75
N GLY A 170 -48.24 21.46 -8.07
CA GLY A 170 -49.22 22.14 -8.90
C GLY A 170 -48.73 23.48 -9.46
N ASP A 171 -47.78 24.14 -8.82
CA ASP A 171 -47.17 25.40 -9.27
C ASP A 171 -45.75 25.25 -9.73
N ALA A 172 -45.05 24.24 -9.20
CA ALA A 172 -43.67 23.87 -9.58
C ALA A 172 -43.55 22.37 -9.74
N VAL A 173 -42.52 21.96 -10.50
CA VAL A 173 -42.11 20.56 -10.60
C VAL A 173 -40.66 20.44 -10.19
N ALA A 174 -40.33 19.47 -9.31
CA ALA A 174 -38.99 19.11 -8.93
C ALA A 174 -38.54 17.85 -9.69
N ILE A 175 -37.35 17.93 -10.25
CA ILE A 175 -36.61 16.84 -10.85
C ILE A 175 -35.46 16.53 -9.87
N TYR A 176 -35.59 15.49 -9.07
CA TYR A 176 -34.68 15.17 -8.00
C TYR A 176 -34.12 13.74 -8.16
N TRP A 177 -32.86 13.57 -7.90
CA TRP A 177 -32.15 12.28 -7.84
C TRP A 177 -31.27 12.23 -6.60
N ASP A 178 -30.98 11.04 -6.13
CA ASP A 178 -30.09 10.82 -4.97
C ASP A 178 -28.64 10.63 -5.35
N ASP A 179 -28.36 10.13 -6.57
CA ASP A 179 -27.01 9.87 -7.08
C ASP A 179 -26.80 10.49 -8.46
N ASP A 180 -25.66 11.14 -8.65
CA ASP A 180 -25.34 11.85 -9.90
C ASP A 180 -25.11 10.93 -11.10
N ILE A 181 -24.94 9.61 -10.90
CA ILE A 181 -24.81 8.63 -11.98
C ILE A 181 -26.03 8.62 -12.90
N ILE A 182 -27.21 8.92 -12.36
CA ILE A 182 -28.47 8.97 -13.12
C ILE A 182 -28.91 10.40 -13.46
N LYS A 183 -28.05 11.40 -13.23
CA LYS A 183 -28.38 12.82 -13.43
C LYS A 183 -28.91 13.10 -14.83
N TYR A 184 -28.16 12.69 -15.85
CA TYR A 184 -28.52 12.98 -17.25
C TYR A 184 -29.70 12.15 -17.70
N ASP A 185 -29.78 10.91 -17.32
CA ASP A 185 -30.92 10.02 -17.63
C ASP A 185 -32.20 10.55 -17.02
N THR A 186 -32.13 11.10 -15.80
CA THR A 186 -33.27 11.72 -15.12
C THR A 186 -33.78 12.96 -15.85
N ILE A 187 -32.84 13.82 -16.28
CA ILE A 187 -33.18 15.05 -17.02
C ILE A 187 -33.78 14.69 -18.38
N GLU A 188 -33.17 13.75 -19.09
CA GLU A 188 -33.65 13.28 -20.38
C GLU A 188 -35.00 12.57 -20.26
N TYR A 189 -35.19 11.76 -19.23
CA TYR A 189 -36.47 11.12 -18.92
C TYR A 189 -37.57 12.17 -18.74
N PHE A 190 -37.29 13.22 -17.97
CA PHE A 190 -38.25 14.33 -17.80
C PHE A 190 -38.57 15.00 -19.14
N VAL A 191 -37.57 15.33 -19.93
CA VAL A 191 -37.76 15.97 -21.25
C VAL A 191 -38.58 15.08 -22.17
N ASN A 192 -38.29 13.81 -22.25
CA ASN A 192 -38.92 12.88 -23.18
C ASN A 192 -40.35 12.51 -22.76
N ASN A 193 -40.63 12.42 -21.48
CA ASN A 193 -41.95 11.99 -21.00
C ASN A 193 -42.89 13.14 -20.66
N TYR A 194 -42.34 14.30 -20.27
CA TYR A 194 -43.17 15.40 -19.77
C TYR A 194 -43.15 16.66 -20.65
N VAL A 195 -42.03 16.97 -21.32
CA VAL A 195 -41.83 18.15 -22.14
C VAL A 195 -42.06 17.82 -23.62
N GLN A 196 -43.14 17.14 -23.93
CA GLN A 196 -43.43 16.73 -25.32
C GLN A 196 -44.56 17.51 -25.98
N LYS A 197 -45.36 18.25 -25.18
CA LYS A 197 -46.53 18.99 -25.65
C LYS A 197 -46.30 20.48 -25.49
N SER A 198 -47.08 21.30 -26.18
CA SER A 198 -47.01 22.76 -26.09
C SER A 198 -47.32 23.31 -24.68
N SER A 199 -47.71 22.47 -23.73
CA SER A 199 -47.90 22.83 -22.35
C SER A 199 -47.62 21.64 -21.44
N LEU A 200 -47.17 21.91 -20.20
CA LEU A 200 -46.99 20.93 -19.12
C LEU A 200 -47.96 21.25 -18.01
N CYS A 201 -48.86 20.32 -17.74
CA CYS A 201 -49.80 20.41 -16.61
C CYS A 201 -49.66 19.16 -15.74
N LEU A 202 -49.28 19.33 -14.47
CA LEU A 202 -49.19 18.25 -13.50
C LEU A 202 -49.99 18.60 -12.25
N GLN A 203 -50.76 17.65 -11.73
CA GLN A 203 -51.55 17.84 -10.52
C GLN A 203 -50.65 18.03 -9.29
N LYS A 204 -51.19 18.74 -8.32
CA LYS A 204 -50.59 18.81 -6.99
C LYS A 204 -50.50 17.43 -6.35
N GLY A 205 -49.29 17.06 -5.90
CA GLY A 205 -49.00 15.75 -5.31
C GLY A 205 -48.74 14.66 -6.34
N PHE A 206 -48.71 14.96 -7.63
CA PHE A 206 -48.23 14.04 -8.65
C PHE A 206 -46.77 13.69 -8.39
N PHE A 207 -46.41 12.43 -8.50
CA PHE A 207 -45.02 12.00 -8.55
C PHE A 207 -44.86 10.78 -9.44
N ASP A 208 -43.68 10.68 -10.03
CA ASP A 208 -43.17 9.54 -10.76
C ASP A 208 -41.79 9.22 -10.22
N VAL A 209 -41.58 8.00 -9.74
CA VAL A 209 -40.34 7.57 -9.08
C VAL A 209 -39.82 6.32 -9.73
N GLN A 210 -38.48 6.28 -9.96
CA GLN A 210 -37.82 5.08 -10.50
C GLN A 210 -36.56 4.78 -9.68
N PHE A 211 -36.28 3.49 -9.54
CA PHE A 211 -35.12 2.98 -8.85
C PHE A 211 -34.32 2.07 -9.78
N PHE A 212 -33.00 2.12 -9.64
CA PHE A 212 -32.04 1.39 -10.44
C PHE A 212 -31.06 0.69 -9.54
N ASP A 213 -30.50 -0.42 -10.04
CA ASP A 213 -29.35 -1.06 -9.47
C ASP A 213 -28.12 -0.17 -9.75
N LYS A 214 -27.62 0.49 -8.71
CA LYS A 214 -26.49 1.40 -8.80
C LYS A 214 -25.22 0.69 -9.24
N GLU A 215 -24.96 -0.50 -8.69
CA GLU A 215 -23.77 -1.30 -9.03
C GLU A 215 -23.74 -1.66 -10.52
N LYS A 216 -24.92 -2.03 -11.06
CA LYS A 216 -25.06 -2.30 -12.48
C LYS A 216 -24.78 -1.06 -13.34
N LEU A 217 -25.34 0.11 -12.95
CA LEU A 217 -25.11 1.37 -13.68
C LEU A 217 -23.65 1.81 -13.62
N GLU A 218 -23.02 1.70 -12.44
CA GLU A 218 -21.59 2.00 -12.29
C GLU A 218 -20.72 1.11 -13.18
N LYS A 219 -21.07 -0.17 -13.25
CA LYS A 219 -20.40 -1.12 -14.14
C LYS A 219 -20.60 -0.76 -15.61
N GLU A 220 -21.84 -0.51 -16.03
CA GLU A 220 -22.15 -0.13 -17.42
C GLU A 220 -21.44 1.17 -17.82
N ALA A 221 -21.40 2.17 -16.92
CA ALA A 221 -20.68 3.42 -17.16
C ALA A 221 -19.15 3.20 -17.24
N ALA A 222 -18.61 2.35 -16.37
CA ALA A 222 -17.19 2.00 -16.39
C ALA A 222 -16.83 1.23 -17.67
N ASP A 223 -17.67 0.29 -18.10
CA ASP A 223 -17.49 -0.47 -19.33
C ASP A 223 -17.55 0.44 -20.57
N ALA A 224 -18.54 1.35 -20.64
CA ALA A 224 -18.65 2.33 -21.73
C ALA A 224 -17.42 3.26 -21.80
N LYS A 225 -16.96 3.74 -20.64
CA LYS A 225 -15.72 4.54 -20.55
C LYS A 225 -14.50 3.75 -21.01
N ARG A 226 -14.43 2.49 -20.67
CA ARG A 226 -13.35 1.60 -21.08
C ARG A 226 -13.37 1.36 -22.59
N GLU A 227 -14.54 1.10 -23.17
CA GLU A 227 -14.68 0.96 -24.63
C GLU A 227 -14.27 2.23 -25.37
N ALA A 228 -14.68 3.41 -24.91
CA ALA A 228 -14.25 4.68 -25.51
C ALA A 228 -12.71 4.87 -25.46
N GLN A 229 -12.04 4.32 -24.47
CA GLN A 229 -10.58 4.32 -24.41
C GLN A 229 -9.97 3.38 -25.45
N PHE A 230 -10.57 2.21 -25.70
CA PHE A 230 -10.14 1.33 -26.79
C PHE A 230 -10.37 1.94 -28.16
N ASP A 231 -11.50 2.62 -28.39
CA ASP A 231 -11.76 3.37 -29.61
C ASP A 231 -10.68 4.44 -29.86
N ALA A 232 -10.27 5.16 -28.81
CA ALA A 232 -9.20 6.14 -28.90
C ALA A 232 -7.84 5.49 -29.24
N ILE A 233 -7.55 4.30 -28.73
CA ILE A 233 -6.33 3.53 -29.11
C ILE A 233 -6.42 3.10 -30.56
N ALA A 234 -7.58 2.62 -31.03
CA ALA A 234 -7.81 2.24 -32.41
C ALA A 234 -7.61 3.42 -33.37
N GLU A 235 -8.05 4.62 -33.01
CA GLU A 235 -7.80 5.84 -33.75
C GLU A 235 -6.31 6.19 -33.84
N MET A 236 -5.54 6.02 -32.73
CA MET A 236 -4.11 6.34 -32.70
C MET A 236 -3.22 5.31 -33.39
N TYR A 237 -3.51 4.03 -33.26
CA TYR A 237 -2.60 2.91 -33.57
C TYR A 237 -3.24 1.82 -34.45
N GLY A 238 -4.54 1.90 -34.75
CA GLY A 238 -5.31 0.90 -35.48
C GLY A 238 -6.02 -0.13 -34.58
N GLU A 239 -7.05 -0.77 -35.14
CA GLU A 239 -7.88 -1.78 -34.44
C GLU A 239 -7.07 -2.94 -33.86
N GLU A 240 -6.06 -3.42 -34.57
CA GLU A 240 -5.21 -4.51 -34.10
C GLU A 240 -4.42 -4.15 -32.83
N ALA A 241 -4.05 -2.86 -32.67
CA ALA A 241 -3.36 -2.39 -31.47
C ALA A 241 -4.32 -2.29 -30.28
N ALA A 242 -5.54 -1.80 -30.50
CA ALA A 242 -6.58 -1.78 -29.48
C ALA A 242 -6.90 -3.19 -28.97
N GLU A 243 -7.04 -4.15 -29.90
CA GLU A 243 -7.28 -5.56 -29.54
C GLU A 243 -6.08 -6.16 -28.78
N ALA A 244 -4.84 -5.86 -29.17
CA ALA A 244 -3.65 -6.32 -28.46
C ALA A 244 -3.58 -5.75 -27.02
N VAL A 245 -4.02 -4.50 -26.79
CA VAL A 245 -4.15 -3.93 -25.44
C VAL A 245 -5.27 -4.62 -24.66
N ARG A 246 -6.39 -4.93 -25.30
CA ARG A 246 -7.48 -5.68 -24.68
C ARG A 246 -6.98 -7.06 -24.22
N GLU A 247 -6.32 -7.81 -25.11
CA GLU A 247 -5.72 -9.12 -24.77
C GLU A 247 -4.70 -8.99 -23.60
N HIS A 248 -3.92 -7.90 -23.58
CA HIS A 248 -3.00 -7.66 -22.47
C HIS A 248 -3.72 -7.50 -21.15
N LEU A 249 -4.81 -6.75 -21.12
CA LEU A 249 -5.57 -6.52 -19.89
C LEU A 249 -6.37 -7.74 -19.43
N GLU A 250 -6.86 -8.56 -20.36
CA GLU A 250 -7.57 -9.79 -20.06
C GLU A 250 -6.71 -10.87 -19.39
N MET A 251 -5.38 -10.71 -19.43
CA MET A 251 -4.49 -11.58 -18.63
C MET A 251 -4.69 -11.42 -17.12
N PHE A 252 -5.21 -10.27 -16.71
CA PHE A 252 -5.37 -9.90 -15.31
C PHE A 252 -6.83 -9.99 -14.93
N ASP A 253 -7.18 -11.05 -14.26
CA ASP A 253 -8.53 -11.35 -13.83
C ASP A 253 -8.68 -11.33 -12.29
N GLU A 254 -9.86 -11.68 -11.82
CA GLU A 254 -10.20 -11.69 -10.39
C GLU A 254 -9.26 -12.56 -9.55
N ARG A 255 -8.68 -13.62 -10.11
CA ARG A 255 -7.77 -14.52 -9.39
C ARG A 255 -6.57 -13.76 -8.82
N TYR A 256 -6.10 -12.72 -9.52
CA TYR A 256 -4.96 -11.96 -9.04
C TYR A 256 -5.27 -11.14 -7.78
N TYR A 257 -6.34 -10.35 -7.78
CA TYR A 257 -6.65 -9.54 -6.61
C TYR A 257 -7.21 -10.39 -5.45
N MET A 258 -7.84 -11.54 -5.73
CA MET A 258 -8.20 -12.52 -4.72
C MET A 258 -6.97 -13.17 -4.08
N TRP A 259 -5.97 -13.55 -4.88
CA TRP A 259 -4.68 -14.00 -4.39
C TRP A 259 -4.00 -12.94 -3.51
N LEU A 260 -4.02 -11.68 -3.94
CA LEU A 260 -3.46 -10.57 -3.15
C LEU A 260 -4.21 -10.38 -1.83
N ALA A 261 -5.54 -10.50 -1.83
CA ALA A 261 -6.36 -10.44 -0.62
C ALA A 261 -6.00 -11.58 0.36
N ASP A 262 -5.66 -12.76 -0.16
CA ASP A 262 -5.23 -13.90 0.65
C ASP A 262 -3.86 -13.72 1.30
N LEU A 263 -3.06 -12.78 0.84
CA LEU A 263 -1.80 -12.41 1.47
C LEU A 263 -1.97 -11.40 2.62
N TYR A 264 -3.15 -10.82 2.79
CA TYR A 264 -3.43 -9.92 3.90
C TYR A 264 -3.53 -10.66 5.23
N ASP A 265 -2.86 -10.11 6.24
CA ASP A 265 -2.95 -10.56 7.63
C ASP A 265 -3.36 -9.37 8.51
N PRO A 266 -4.49 -9.41 9.21
CA PRO A 266 -4.93 -8.33 10.08
C PRO A 266 -4.04 -8.12 11.32
N GLY A 267 -3.14 -9.07 11.60
CA GLY A 267 -2.31 -9.06 12.79
C GLY A 267 -3.07 -9.39 14.07
N GLU A 268 -2.37 -9.26 15.18
CA GLU A 268 -2.94 -9.47 16.51
C GLU A 268 -3.61 -8.21 17.06
N TYR A 269 -4.46 -8.43 18.06
CA TYR A 269 -5.11 -7.37 18.82
C TYR A 269 -4.72 -7.50 20.29
N ASP A 270 -4.57 -6.37 20.97
CA ASP A 270 -4.39 -6.36 22.42
C ASP A 270 -5.70 -6.71 23.15
N ALA A 271 -5.62 -6.86 24.49
CA ALA A 271 -6.78 -7.18 25.33
C ALA A 271 -7.90 -6.11 25.29
N TYR A 272 -7.61 -4.93 24.76
CA TYR A 272 -8.56 -3.83 24.64
C TYR A 272 -9.14 -3.70 23.21
N GLY A 273 -8.75 -4.60 22.30
CA GLY A 273 -9.22 -4.59 20.92
C GLY A 273 -8.49 -3.58 20.01
N ASN A 274 -7.30 -3.10 20.40
CA ASN A 274 -6.48 -2.29 19.53
C ASN A 274 -5.60 -3.17 18.65
N PRO A 275 -5.44 -2.89 17.35
CA PRO A 275 -4.56 -3.65 16.48
C PRO A 275 -3.10 -3.45 16.89
N LEU A 276 -2.35 -4.54 16.94
CA LEU A 276 -0.92 -4.54 17.17
C LEU A 276 -0.12 -4.49 15.86
N GLY A 277 -0.77 -4.74 14.73
CA GLY A 277 -0.20 -4.64 13.40
C GLY A 277 -0.96 -5.50 12.41
N GLY A 278 -0.82 -5.17 11.12
CA GLY A 278 -1.39 -5.93 10.01
C GLY A 278 -0.75 -5.48 8.70
N GLY A 279 -0.72 -6.34 7.69
CA GLY A 279 -0.06 -6.02 6.42
C GLY A 279 -0.13 -7.19 5.45
N PHE A 280 0.72 -7.15 4.43
CA PHE A 280 0.74 -8.18 3.41
C PHE A 280 2.01 -9.02 3.50
N TYR A 281 1.85 -10.33 3.33
CA TYR A 281 2.97 -11.24 3.05
C TYR A 281 3.49 -11.05 1.63
N TYR A 282 4.74 -11.40 1.42
CA TYR A 282 5.38 -11.31 0.12
C TYR A 282 4.81 -12.31 -0.90
N SER A 283 4.50 -13.53 -0.44
CA SER A 283 4.02 -14.64 -1.27
C SER A 283 3.25 -15.67 -0.44
N ASN A 284 2.67 -16.67 -1.11
CA ASN A 284 2.01 -17.79 -0.43
C ASN A 284 2.96 -18.54 0.50
N SER A 285 4.18 -18.84 0.06
CA SER A 285 5.15 -19.56 0.91
C SER A 285 5.55 -18.72 2.13
N ALA A 286 5.62 -17.39 1.99
CA ALA A 286 5.85 -16.51 3.12
C ALA A 286 4.67 -16.54 4.09
N ARG A 287 3.43 -16.55 3.58
CA ARG A 287 2.23 -16.66 4.40
C ARG A 287 2.17 -17.98 5.16
N ASP A 288 2.46 -19.08 4.49
CA ASP A 288 2.19 -20.43 5.00
C ASP A 288 3.35 -21.03 5.80
N THR A 289 4.54 -20.39 5.77
CA THR A 289 5.74 -20.90 6.44
C THR A 289 6.08 -20.05 7.66
N THR A 290 6.32 -20.71 8.79
CA THR A 290 6.88 -20.06 9.98
C THR A 290 8.23 -19.45 9.64
N GLY A 291 8.53 -18.27 10.15
CA GLY A 291 9.79 -17.60 9.89
C GLY A 291 9.74 -16.49 8.87
N TYR A 292 8.60 -16.28 8.22
CA TYR A 292 8.31 -15.12 7.41
C TYR A 292 7.12 -14.37 8.00
N GLY A 293 7.17 -13.04 8.02
CA GLY A 293 6.08 -12.16 8.48
C GLY A 293 5.62 -11.24 7.37
N VAL A 294 4.58 -10.49 7.64
CA VAL A 294 4.26 -9.31 6.86
C VAL A 294 5.41 -8.31 6.94
N ASP A 295 5.67 -7.58 5.88
CA ASP A 295 6.74 -6.59 5.86
C ASP A 295 6.31 -5.28 5.19
N ILE A 296 7.07 -4.20 5.44
CA ILE A 296 6.76 -2.85 4.96
C ILE A 296 6.77 -2.78 3.44
N GLU A 297 7.77 -3.40 2.80
CA GLU A 297 7.93 -3.38 1.34
C GLU A 297 6.76 -4.07 0.65
N SER A 298 6.41 -5.29 1.10
CA SER A 298 5.29 -6.06 0.54
C SER A 298 3.95 -5.35 0.75
N THR A 299 3.77 -4.73 1.92
CA THR A 299 2.57 -3.96 2.21
C THR A 299 2.46 -2.70 1.33
N ALA A 300 3.56 -1.98 1.14
CA ALA A 300 3.59 -0.83 0.24
C ALA A 300 3.33 -1.20 -1.21
N GLN A 301 3.91 -2.29 -1.70
CA GLN A 301 3.70 -2.79 -3.06
C GLN A 301 2.26 -3.25 -3.29
N ALA A 302 1.65 -3.94 -2.31
CA ALA A 302 0.25 -4.34 -2.38
C ALA A 302 -0.69 -3.13 -2.46
N ILE A 303 -0.51 -2.13 -1.59
CA ILE A 303 -1.31 -0.89 -1.62
C ILE A 303 -1.07 -0.14 -2.94
N GLY A 304 0.17 -0.09 -3.41
CA GLY A 304 0.53 0.53 -4.69
C GLY A 304 -0.17 -0.13 -5.88
N PHE A 305 -0.24 -1.46 -5.88
CA PHE A 305 -1.03 -2.19 -6.88
C PHE A 305 -2.51 -1.80 -6.82
N LEU A 306 -3.13 -1.83 -5.64
CA LEU A 306 -4.55 -1.48 -5.47
C LEU A 306 -4.83 -0.05 -5.98
N ALA A 307 -3.93 0.90 -5.71
CA ALA A 307 -4.07 2.29 -6.14
C ALA A 307 -3.91 2.47 -7.67
N SER A 308 -3.04 1.68 -8.31
CA SER A 308 -2.70 1.85 -9.73
C SER A 308 -3.54 0.99 -10.68
N SER A 309 -4.15 -0.09 -10.20
CA SER A 309 -4.87 -1.07 -11.01
C SER A 309 -6.32 -0.68 -11.38
N GLY A 310 -6.85 0.39 -10.80
CA GLY A 310 -8.24 0.80 -10.95
C GLY A 310 -9.17 0.31 -9.85
N LEU A 311 -8.73 -0.60 -8.99
CA LEU A 311 -9.51 -1.10 -7.87
C LEU A 311 -9.98 0.02 -6.94
N LEU A 312 -9.15 1.02 -6.69
CA LEU A 312 -9.53 2.18 -5.88
C LEU A 312 -10.30 3.27 -6.67
N GLY A 313 -10.60 3.02 -7.93
CA GLY A 313 -11.31 3.97 -8.80
C GLY A 313 -10.51 5.23 -9.10
N ALA A 314 -11.22 6.33 -9.41
CA ALA A 314 -10.61 7.62 -9.71
C ALA A 314 -10.25 8.43 -8.45
N SER A 315 -10.54 7.93 -7.25
CA SER A 315 -10.27 8.63 -6.00
C SER A 315 -8.77 8.76 -5.76
N SER A 316 -8.30 9.97 -5.51
CA SER A 316 -6.93 10.25 -5.09
C SER A 316 -6.69 9.93 -3.61
N GLU A 317 -7.73 9.64 -2.83
CA GLU A 317 -7.66 9.44 -1.40
C GLU A 317 -7.89 7.96 -1.05
N VAL A 318 -6.80 7.22 -0.99
CA VAL A 318 -6.78 5.79 -0.59
C VAL A 318 -7.50 5.59 0.75
N LYS A 319 -7.37 6.53 1.69
CA LYS A 319 -7.99 6.50 3.00
C LYS A 319 -9.52 6.32 2.94
N ASP A 320 -10.19 7.00 2.01
CA ASP A 320 -11.66 6.99 1.94
C ASP A 320 -12.24 5.66 1.44
N LYS A 321 -11.41 4.84 0.80
CA LYS A 321 -11.81 3.57 0.21
C LYS A 321 -11.58 2.36 1.11
N PHE A 322 -10.54 2.39 1.95
CA PHE A 322 -10.24 1.27 2.83
C PHE A 322 -11.16 1.24 4.05
N PRO A 323 -11.62 0.06 4.52
CA PRO A 323 -12.32 -0.06 5.79
C PRO A 323 -11.46 0.49 6.94
N VAL A 324 -12.06 1.24 7.86
CA VAL A 324 -11.36 1.84 9.00
C VAL A 324 -10.57 0.82 9.81
N LYS A 325 -11.11 -0.40 9.94
CA LYS A 325 -10.43 -1.50 10.62
C LYS A 325 -9.08 -1.82 9.96
N MET A 326 -9.08 -2.05 8.64
CA MET A 326 -7.87 -2.36 7.87
C MET A 326 -6.86 -1.20 7.88
N GLN A 327 -7.34 0.05 7.78
CA GLN A 327 -6.48 1.23 7.92
C GLN A 327 -5.72 1.21 9.26
N ARG A 328 -6.44 0.99 10.37
CA ARG A 328 -5.84 0.94 11.72
C ARG A 328 -4.83 -0.19 11.86
N GLU A 329 -5.10 -1.36 11.27
CA GLU A 329 -4.20 -2.52 11.28
C GLU A 329 -2.90 -2.20 10.54
N ILE A 330 -2.97 -1.66 9.32
CA ILE A 330 -1.81 -1.32 8.50
C ILE A 330 -1.00 -0.17 9.13
N VAL A 331 -1.68 0.86 9.63
CA VAL A 331 -1.02 1.98 10.33
C VAL A 331 -0.30 1.51 11.59
N ALA A 332 -0.95 0.68 12.42
CA ALA A 332 -0.34 0.11 13.62
C ALA A 332 0.92 -0.71 13.27
N PHE A 333 0.86 -1.49 12.19
CA PHE A 333 2.01 -2.23 11.68
C PHE A 333 3.16 -1.29 11.29
N ALA A 334 2.89 -0.31 10.44
CA ALA A 334 3.92 0.64 10.01
C ALA A 334 4.57 1.35 11.21
N LEU A 335 3.75 1.90 12.13
CA LEU A 335 4.24 2.57 13.34
C LEU A 335 5.04 1.63 14.25
N SER A 336 4.67 0.36 14.34
CA SER A 336 5.38 -0.62 15.14
C SER A 336 6.80 -0.93 14.66
N CYS A 337 7.08 -0.64 13.40
CA CYS A 337 8.41 -0.83 12.80
C CYS A 337 9.35 0.37 13.02
N GLN A 338 8.84 1.50 13.58
CA GLN A 338 9.67 2.67 13.78
C GLN A 338 10.56 2.56 15.02
N SER A 339 11.82 2.92 14.87
CA SER A 339 12.82 2.98 15.93
C SER A 339 12.66 4.27 16.73
N SER A 340 12.57 4.14 18.05
CA SER A 340 12.60 5.28 18.97
C SER A 340 14.01 5.87 19.15
N VAL A 341 15.05 5.18 18.69
CA VAL A 341 16.45 5.57 18.86
C VAL A 341 16.93 6.50 17.76
N ASP A 342 16.56 6.23 16.52
CA ASP A 342 17.08 6.93 15.34
C ASP A 342 16.00 7.33 14.32
N GLY A 343 14.74 6.96 14.56
CA GLY A 343 13.58 7.32 13.71
C GLY A 343 13.48 6.55 12.40
N TYR A 344 14.38 5.60 12.13
CA TYR A 344 14.26 4.70 10.99
C TYR A 344 13.11 3.72 11.18
N PHE A 345 12.64 3.15 10.06
CA PHE A 345 11.74 2.01 10.05
C PHE A 345 12.55 0.76 9.67
N TYR A 346 12.48 -0.23 10.52
CA TYR A 346 13.27 -1.45 10.34
C TYR A 346 12.37 -2.63 9.96
N HIS A 347 12.93 -3.54 9.17
CA HIS A 347 12.25 -4.78 8.83
C HIS A 347 11.82 -5.52 10.11
N PRO A 348 10.53 -5.91 10.23
CA PRO A 348 10.01 -6.44 11.49
C PRO A 348 10.77 -7.68 12.02
N GLN A 349 11.25 -8.56 11.10
CA GLN A 349 11.95 -9.78 11.50
C GLN A 349 13.47 -9.63 11.53
N TRP A 350 14.04 -8.84 10.60
CA TRP A 350 15.48 -8.79 10.36
C TRP A 350 16.15 -7.56 10.98
N GLY A 351 15.34 -6.57 11.37
CA GLY A 351 15.86 -5.33 11.95
C GLY A 351 16.86 -4.65 11.00
N ASP A 352 18.04 -4.37 11.51
CA ASP A 352 19.16 -3.81 10.77
C ASP A 352 20.07 -4.88 10.10
N ASN A 353 19.73 -6.17 10.18
CA ASN A 353 20.41 -7.26 9.49
C ASN A 353 19.99 -7.40 8.02
N VAL A 354 19.69 -6.29 7.38
CA VAL A 354 19.40 -6.21 5.95
C VAL A 354 20.31 -5.18 5.29
N GLN A 355 20.32 -5.15 3.98
CA GLN A 355 21.11 -4.15 3.24
C GLN A 355 20.65 -2.73 3.58
N ILE A 356 21.57 -1.77 3.61
CA ILE A 356 21.28 -0.35 3.87
C ILE A 356 20.23 0.20 2.89
N SER A 357 20.29 -0.25 1.63
CA SER A 357 19.28 0.11 0.62
C SER A 357 17.87 -0.32 1.03
N ARG A 358 17.73 -1.48 1.68
CA ARG A 358 16.43 -1.95 2.19
C ARG A 358 15.94 -1.10 3.36
N ILE A 359 16.81 -0.73 4.29
CA ILE A 359 16.46 0.17 5.41
C ILE A 359 15.94 1.51 4.87
N SER A 360 16.61 2.06 3.85
CA SER A 360 16.19 3.31 3.22
C SER A 360 14.84 3.18 2.51
N ARG A 361 14.56 2.05 1.88
CA ARG A 361 13.26 1.75 1.25
C ARG A 361 12.16 1.58 2.29
N ASP A 362 12.41 0.80 3.35
CA ASP A 362 11.44 0.60 4.42
C ASP A 362 11.07 1.93 5.09
N LEU A 363 12.04 2.84 5.28
CA LEU A 363 11.78 4.22 5.73
C LEU A 363 10.81 4.94 4.79
N GLY A 364 11.09 4.96 3.49
CA GLY A 364 10.26 5.65 2.52
C GLY A 364 8.87 5.05 2.39
N ASN A 365 8.79 3.74 2.31
CA ASN A 365 7.54 3.00 2.19
C ASN A 365 6.64 3.18 3.41
N ALA A 366 7.21 3.10 4.63
CA ALA A 366 6.45 3.32 5.85
C ALA A 366 5.90 4.75 5.95
N VAL A 367 6.72 5.76 5.63
CA VAL A 367 6.28 7.16 5.59
C VAL A 367 5.15 7.34 4.57
N ASN A 368 5.25 6.71 3.38
CA ASN A 368 4.21 6.79 2.37
C ASN A 368 2.91 6.09 2.83
N ILE A 369 3.00 4.91 3.42
CA ILE A 369 1.84 4.20 3.98
C ILE A 369 1.13 5.09 5.01
N LEU A 370 1.87 5.66 5.97
CA LEU A 370 1.29 6.54 6.97
C LEU A 370 0.60 7.75 6.33
N LYS A 371 1.28 8.40 5.37
CA LYS A 371 0.73 9.55 4.64
C LYS A 371 -0.56 9.21 3.88
N LEU A 372 -0.64 8.04 3.22
CA LEU A 372 -1.83 7.60 2.49
C LEU A 372 -3.06 7.48 3.40
N PHE A 373 -2.85 7.10 4.66
CA PHE A 373 -3.91 7.00 5.66
C PHE A 373 -4.07 8.25 6.53
N GLY A 374 -3.35 9.34 6.23
CA GLY A 374 -3.44 10.61 6.94
C GLY A 374 -2.76 10.61 8.31
N GLU A 375 -1.80 9.70 8.51
CA GLU A 375 -1.07 9.54 9.76
C GLU A 375 0.39 10.02 9.63
N ILE A 376 1.03 10.25 10.76
CA ILE A 376 2.44 10.68 10.82
C ILE A 376 3.25 9.70 11.67
N PRO A 377 4.57 9.61 11.47
CA PRO A 377 5.46 8.82 12.32
C PRO A 377 5.34 9.18 13.80
N TYR A 378 5.73 8.28 14.70
CA TYR A 378 5.90 8.63 16.11
C TYR A 378 7.11 9.55 16.32
N TRP A 379 8.24 9.21 15.73
CA TRP A 379 9.51 9.93 15.89
C TRP A 379 9.89 10.66 14.61
N ASP A 380 10.60 11.79 14.77
CA ASP A 380 11.22 12.49 13.64
C ASP A 380 12.08 11.50 12.84
N THR A 381 11.89 11.48 11.52
CA THR A 381 12.60 10.54 10.67
C THR A 381 13.91 11.13 10.14
N PRO A 382 14.90 10.30 9.77
CA PRO A 382 16.12 10.75 9.10
C PRO A 382 15.87 11.46 7.77
N SER A 383 14.74 11.23 7.12
CA SER A 383 14.31 11.93 5.91
C SER A 383 13.70 13.32 6.17
N GLY A 384 13.59 13.72 7.43
CA GLY A 384 13.10 15.04 7.82
C GLY A 384 11.59 15.13 8.06
N VAL A 385 10.86 14.03 7.98
CA VAL A 385 9.44 14.01 8.33
C VAL A 385 9.29 14.11 9.86
N LYS A 386 8.45 15.03 10.30
CA LYS A 386 8.21 15.25 11.73
C LYS A 386 7.29 14.19 12.31
N GLY A 387 7.67 13.67 13.48
CA GLY A 387 6.90 12.72 14.25
C GLY A 387 6.08 13.37 15.36
N SER A 388 5.02 12.68 15.80
CA SER A 388 4.12 13.15 16.88
C SER A 388 4.79 13.24 18.25
N LEU A 389 5.88 12.48 18.48
CA LEU A 389 6.65 12.43 19.72
C LEU A 389 7.97 13.23 19.65
N GLY A 390 8.28 13.82 18.49
CA GLY A 390 9.47 14.65 18.29
C GLY A 390 10.73 13.85 17.96
N ALA A 391 11.90 14.38 18.36
CA ALA A 391 13.19 13.80 18.03
C ALA A 391 13.38 12.41 18.65
N PRO A 392 13.98 11.44 17.91
CA PRO A 392 14.31 10.13 18.46
C PRO A 392 15.23 10.24 19.67
N GLY A 393 15.15 9.29 20.62
CA GLY A 393 15.90 9.32 21.88
C GLY A 393 15.30 10.24 22.96
N ALA A 394 14.25 11.00 22.67
CA ALA A 394 13.50 11.71 23.69
C ALA A 394 12.66 10.73 24.53
N VAL A 395 12.54 10.99 25.83
CA VAL A 395 11.67 10.19 26.70
C VAL A 395 10.23 10.59 26.40
N ALA A 396 9.47 9.73 25.72
CA ALA A 396 8.06 9.97 25.48
C ALA A 396 7.29 9.99 26.81
N PRO A 397 6.37 10.94 27.03
CA PRO A 397 5.46 10.86 28.18
C PRO A 397 4.63 9.59 28.07
N VAL A 398 4.52 8.82 29.14
CA VAL A 398 3.79 7.55 29.20
C VAL A 398 2.34 7.70 28.71
N SER A 399 1.75 8.89 28.89
CA SER A 399 0.40 9.22 28.41
C SER A 399 0.24 9.31 26.88
N ALA A 400 1.34 9.52 26.12
CA ALA A 400 1.28 9.61 24.66
C ALA A 400 1.21 8.24 23.98
N LEU A 401 1.64 7.17 24.68
CA LEU A 401 1.66 5.80 24.16
C LEU A 401 0.32 5.05 24.36
N THR A 402 -0.59 5.61 25.16
CA THR A 402 -1.86 4.98 25.55
C THR A 402 -3.11 5.68 25.04
N SER A 403 -2.98 6.78 24.31
CA SER A 403 -4.16 7.49 23.79
C SER A 403 -4.72 6.77 22.55
N PRO A 404 -6.00 6.37 22.56
CA PRO A 404 -6.65 5.91 21.33
C PRO A 404 -6.71 7.08 20.34
N VAL A 405 -6.49 6.76 19.08
CA VAL A 405 -6.67 7.71 17.95
C VAL A 405 -8.09 8.28 18.03
N GLY A 406 -8.22 9.44 18.64
CA GLY A 406 -9.46 10.22 18.73
C GLY A 406 -9.36 11.39 17.78
N ASN A 407 -10.46 11.63 17.04
CA ASN A 407 -10.64 12.79 16.18
C ASN A 407 -10.51 14.10 16.99
N ASP A 408 -9.30 14.64 17.09
CA ASP A 408 -9.12 16.02 17.49
C ASP A 408 -8.14 16.72 16.55
N THR A 409 -8.67 17.76 15.94
CA THR A 409 -8.02 18.68 15.01
C THR A 409 -6.71 19.21 15.58
N VAL A 410 -5.59 18.79 15.00
CA VAL A 410 -4.28 19.39 15.29
C VAL A 410 -4.20 20.74 14.58
N ALA A 411 -4.13 21.79 15.35
CA ALA A 411 -3.93 23.14 14.85
C ALA A 411 -2.61 23.24 14.08
N ALA A 412 -2.70 23.74 12.85
CA ALA A 412 -1.54 23.99 12.00
C ALA A 412 -0.57 24.98 12.68
N VAL A 413 0.61 24.50 13.04
CA VAL A 413 1.70 25.38 13.49
C VAL A 413 2.30 26.05 12.26
N SER A 414 2.08 27.36 12.16
CA SER A 414 2.74 28.20 11.16
C SER A 414 4.25 28.25 11.44
N LEU A 415 5.04 27.68 10.53
CA LEU A 415 6.48 27.89 10.54
C LEU A 415 6.80 29.33 10.10
N VAL A 416 7.28 30.15 11.04
CA VAL A 416 7.92 31.42 10.74
C VAL A 416 9.35 31.09 10.32
N VAL A 417 9.65 31.19 9.04
CA VAL A 417 11.03 31.08 8.53
C VAL A 417 11.69 32.42 8.77
N SER A 418 12.52 32.49 9.79
CA SER A 418 13.48 33.60 9.97
C SER A 418 14.58 33.48 8.91
N ALA A 419 14.86 34.55 8.19
CA ALA A 419 16.01 34.62 7.28
C ALA A 419 17.29 34.45 8.14
N SER A 420 17.88 33.24 8.03
CA SER A 420 19.15 32.93 8.70
C SER A 420 20.32 33.11 7.73
N SER A 421 21.47 33.44 8.27
CA SER A 421 22.78 33.56 7.66
C SER A 421 23.08 32.42 6.67
N PRO A 422 23.96 32.59 5.67
CA PRO A 422 24.25 31.55 4.67
C PRO A 422 24.55 30.22 5.35
N SER A 423 23.75 29.22 5.01
CA SER A 423 23.81 27.92 5.64
C SER A 423 24.99 27.12 5.03
N LYS A 424 25.91 26.69 5.90
CA LYS A 424 27.01 25.84 5.49
C LYS A 424 26.47 24.48 5.01
N TRP A 425 27.07 23.97 3.93
CA TRP A 425 26.76 22.60 3.47
C TRP A 425 27.06 21.57 4.56
N THR A 426 26.07 20.78 4.94
CA THR A 426 26.18 19.72 5.95
C THR A 426 25.90 18.33 5.37
N GLY A 427 25.66 18.24 4.04
CA GLY A 427 25.39 16.99 3.34
C GLY A 427 26.65 16.18 3.03
N SER A 428 26.55 15.29 2.05
CA SER A 428 27.60 14.37 1.66
C SER A 428 28.92 15.06 1.30
N SER A 429 30.04 14.47 1.72
CA SER A 429 31.38 15.06 1.56
C SER A 429 31.82 15.24 0.11
N GLN A 430 31.35 14.38 -0.80
CA GLN A 430 31.61 14.50 -2.24
C GLN A 430 31.00 15.78 -2.86
N LEU A 431 29.99 16.36 -2.27
CA LEU A 431 29.38 17.61 -2.68
C LEU A 431 29.91 18.83 -1.88
N ALA A 432 30.98 18.67 -1.10
CA ALA A 432 31.54 19.77 -0.33
C ALA A 432 32.11 20.88 -1.23
N THR A 433 32.76 20.54 -2.34
CA THR A 433 33.28 21.46 -3.36
C THR A 433 33.03 20.88 -4.76
N VAL A 434 32.98 21.72 -5.78
CA VAL A 434 32.89 21.29 -7.19
C VAL A 434 34.03 20.35 -7.56
N SER A 435 35.26 20.61 -7.14
CA SER A 435 36.40 19.72 -7.41
C SER A 435 36.27 18.36 -6.74
N ALA A 436 35.71 18.30 -5.52
CA ALA A 436 35.43 17.00 -4.86
C ALA A 436 34.36 16.22 -5.63
N TRP A 437 33.32 16.92 -6.13
CA TRP A 437 32.28 16.34 -6.94
C TRP A 437 32.82 15.81 -8.28
N GLU A 438 33.62 16.60 -8.99
CA GLU A 438 34.27 16.18 -10.23
C GLU A 438 35.14 14.93 -10.01
N THR A 439 36.00 14.97 -8.98
CA THR A 439 36.86 13.82 -8.62
C THR A 439 36.04 12.57 -8.33
N TYR A 440 34.94 12.73 -7.58
CA TYR A 440 34.02 11.62 -7.27
C TYR A 440 33.35 11.05 -8.53
N LEU A 441 32.84 11.89 -9.43
CA LEU A 441 32.22 11.46 -10.67
C LEU A 441 33.20 10.76 -11.59
N LEU A 442 34.43 11.27 -11.74
CA LEU A 442 35.46 10.66 -12.55
C LEU A 442 35.87 9.28 -12.00
N ASP A 443 35.89 9.12 -10.68
CA ASP A 443 36.17 7.81 -10.05
C ASP A 443 34.98 6.85 -10.22
N LEU A 444 33.76 7.31 -9.97
CA LEU A 444 32.52 6.53 -10.10
C LEU A 444 32.33 6.00 -11.53
N THR A 445 32.65 6.83 -12.54
CA THR A 445 32.40 6.51 -13.96
C THR A 445 33.50 5.70 -14.64
N LYS A 446 34.57 5.33 -13.96
CA LYS A 446 35.70 4.55 -14.55
C LYS A 446 35.27 3.29 -15.30
N ASN A 447 34.26 2.60 -14.79
CA ASN A 447 33.76 1.34 -15.34
C ASN A 447 32.37 1.49 -15.99
N ILE A 448 32.02 2.69 -16.47
CA ILE A 448 30.65 2.96 -16.98
C ILE A 448 30.31 2.08 -18.19
N ARG A 449 31.32 1.66 -18.97
CA ARG A 449 31.13 0.81 -20.15
C ARG A 449 30.63 -0.60 -19.85
N THR A 450 30.66 -1.01 -18.57
CA THR A 450 30.23 -2.36 -18.14
C THR A 450 29.36 -2.33 -16.88
N ASN A 451 29.11 -1.16 -16.32
CA ASN A 451 28.40 -1.00 -15.05
C ASN A 451 27.51 0.25 -14.99
N SER A 452 26.97 0.63 -16.14
CA SER A 452 26.14 1.84 -16.27
C SER A 452 24.93 1.85 -15.35
N TYR A 453 24.31 0.69 -15.12
CA TYR A 453 23.17 0.54 -14.21
C TYR A 453 23.50 0.96 -12.76
N SER A 454 24.56 0.41 -12.19
CA SER A 454 24.94 0.70 -10.79
C SER A 454 25.36 2.17 -10.63
N ILE A 455 26.10 2.68 -11.61
CA ILE A 455 26.51 4.08 -11.66
C ILE A 455 25.31 4.99 -11.78
N GLY A 456 24.40 4.70 -12.71
CA GLY A 456 23.14 5.42 -12.90
C GLY A 456 22.29 5.43 -11.64
N ASN A 457 22.16 4.30 -10.95
CA ASN A 457 21.43 4.20 -9.70
C ASN A 457 22.03 5.10 -8.61
N THR A 458 23.37 5.15 -8.54
CA THR A 458 24.09 5.99 -7.58
C THR A 458 23.82 7.49 -7.83
N VAL A 459 23.96 7.96 -9.08
CA VAL A 459 23.76 9.37 -9.37
C VAL A 459 22.30 9.80 -9.30
N THR A 460 21.38 8.92 -9.67
CA THR A 460 19.94 9.18 -9.51
C THR A 460 19.57 9.39 -8.03
N SER A 461 20.11 8.58 -7.13
CA SER A 461 19.87 8.73 -5.69
C SER A 461 20.41 10.04 -5.12
N GLN A 462 21.31 10.71 -5.83
CA GLN A 462 21.95 11.96 -5.41
C GLN A 462 21.38 13.21 -6.12
N SER A 463 20.49 13.04 -7.10
CA SER A 463 20.01 14.12 -7.97
C SER A 463 19.51 15.35 -7.20
N SER A 464 18.66 15.15 -6.21
CA SER A 464 18.12 16.23 -5.37
C SER A 464 19.21 16.93 -4.53
N GLN A 465 20.21 16.19 -4.07
CA GLN A 465 21.33 16.77 -3.31
C GLN A 465 22.20 17.63 -4.22
N VAL A 466 22.42 17.22 -5.47
CA VAL A 466 23.16 17.99 -6.48
C VAL A 466 22.45 19.31 -6.75
N VAL A 467 21.16 19.26 -7.07
CA VAL A 467 20.35 20.48 -7.31
C VAL A 467 20.30 21.41 -6.10
N ASN A 468 20.12 20.87 -4.91
CA ASN A 468 20.09 21.67 -3.69
C ASN A 468 21.46 22.31 -3.39
N ARG A 469 22.54 21.57 -3.64
CA ARG A 469 23.90 22.08 -3.42
C ARG A 469 24.27 23.18 -4.41
N ASP A 470 23.87 23.01 -5.65
CA ASP A 470 24.07 24.03 -6.70
C ASP A 470 23.36 25.34 -6.34
N LYS A 471 22.07 25.26 -6.00
CA LYS A 471 21.27 26.41 -5.52
C LYS A 471 21.86 27.05 -4.27
N LEU A 472 22.37 26.27 -3.34
CA LEU A 472 23.00 26.78 -2.13
C LEU A 472 24.31 27.52 -2.44
N ALA A 473 25.06 27.03 -3.43
CA ALA A 473 26.31 27.71 -3.88
C ALA A 473 26.04 29.09 -4.46
N ILE A 474 24.97 29.22 -5.27
CA ILE A 474 24.52 30.53 -5.77
C ILE A 474 24.08 31.42 -4.58
N ALA A 475 23.21 30.94 -3.73
CA ALA A 475 22.65 31.68 -2.62
C ALA A 475 23.72 32.17 -1.61
N ASN A 476 24.81 31.43 -1.44
CA ASN A 476 25.95 31.78 -0.60
C ASN A 476 27.00 32.63 -1.31
N GLY A 477 26.87 32.90 -2.62
CA GLY A 477 27.87 33.56 -3.41
C GLY A 477 29.16 32.74 -3.61
N GLU A 478 29.11 31.44 -3.43
CA GLU A 478 30.24 30.54 -3.66
C GLU A 478 30.51 30.33 -5.18
N LEU A 479 29.44 30.35 -5.99
CA LEU A 479 29.48 30.24 -7.44
C LEU A 479 28.58 31.30 -8.08
N PRO A 480 28.93 31.84 -9.27
CA PRO A 480 28.10 32.78 -10.01
C PRO A 480 26.92 32.05 -10.70
N ASP A 481 25.94 32.83 -11.08
CA ASP A 481 24.83 32.50 -11.97
C ASP A 481 24.65 33.72 -12.88
N ALA A 482 25.53 33.84 -13.86
CA ALA A 482 25.69 35.08 -14.63
C ALA A 482 24.55 35.30 -15.65
N ASP A 483 23.90 34.24 -16.08
CA ASP A 483 22.74 34.28 -17.02
C ASP A 483 21.40 34.21 -16.28
N GLU A 484 21.39 34.14 -14.93
CA GLU A 484 20.21 34.12 -14.07
C GLU A 484 19.26 32.94 -14.36
N ASN A 485 19.81 31.81 -14.83
CA ASN A 485 19.02 30.63 -15.16
C ASN A 485 18.74 29.71 -13.94
N GLY A 486 19.35 30.02 -12.79
CA GLY A 486 19.22 29.29 -11.54
C GLY A 486 20.14 28.07 -11.42
N ILE A 487 21.11 27.92 -12.34
CA ILE A 487 22.18 26.92 -12.35
C ILE A 487 23.52 27.65 -12.13
N ALA A 488 24.35 27.13 -11.23
CA ALA A 488 25.63 27.77 -10.94
C ALA A 488 26.64 27.54 -12.08
N ASP A 489 27.22 28.62 -12.58
CA ASP A 489 28.27 28.58 -13.61
C ASP A 489 29.49 27.78 -13.11
N GLY A 490 29.87 26.74 -13.84
CA GLY A 490 30.91 25.81 -13.43
C GLY A 490 30.55 24.99 -12.18
N GLY A 491 29.27 24.91 -11.85
CA GLY A 491 28.73 24.29 -10.63
C GLY A 491 28.61 22.77 -10.69
N TYR A 492 27.82 22.26 -9.77
CA TYR A 492 27.63 20.82 -9.58
C TYR A 492 26.79 20.20 -10.70
N ILE A 493 25.77 20.92 -11.19
CA ILE A 493 24.90 20.50 -12.28
C ILE A 493 25.70 20.45 -13.59
N GLU A 494 26.40 21.52 -13.95
CA GLU A 494 27.22 21.57 -15.17
C GLU A 494 28.36 20.57 -15.14
N THR A 495 28.96 20.31 -13.98
CA THR A 495 29.99 19.29 -13.83
C THR A 495 29.45 17.89 -14.10
N PHE A 496 28.24 17.57 -13.61
CA PHE A 496 27.56 16.32 -13.92
C PHE A 496 27.29 16.21 -15.43
N GLU A 497 26.67 17.22 -16.00
CA GLU A 497 26.31 17.26 -17.42
C GLU A 497 27.54 17.07 -18.32
N ARG A 498 28.60 17.81 -18.08
CA ARG A 498 29.84 17.72 -18.86
C ARG A 498 30.47 16.32 -18.82
N ILE A 499 30.56 15.72 -17.64
CA ILE A 499 31.16 14.39 -17.50
C ILE A 499 30.29 13.33 -18.14
N PHE A 500 29.01 13.28 -17.84
CA PHE A 500 28.12 12.24 -18.38
C PHE A 500 27.89 12.37 -19.86
N ASN A 501 27.76 13.61 -20.39
CA ASN A 501 27.67 13.83 -21.83
C ASN A 501 28.93 13.42 -22.59
N SER A 502 30.13 13.63 -22.00
CA SER A 502 31.38 13.19 -22.61
C SER A 502 31.56 11.65 -22.64
N LEU A 503 30.81 10.95 -21.83
CA LEU A 503 30.85 9.48 -21.73
C LEU A 503 29.72 8.79 -22.48
N GLN A 504 28.69 9.53 -22.90
CA GLN A 504 27.60 8.96 -23.69
C GLN A 504 28.09 8.59 -25.07
N LEU A 505 27.73 7.44 -25.58
CA LEU A 505 28.07 6.96 -26.92
C LEU A 505 27.05 7.42 -27.96
N GLU A 506 27.42 7.40 -29.22
CA GLU A 506 26.55 7.76 -30.35
C GLU A 506 25.35 6.79 -30.47
N ASN A 507 25.38 5.61 -29.87
CA ASN A 507 24.22 4.71 -29.79
C ASN A 507 23.19 5.12 -28.71
N GLY A 508 23.38 6.26 -28.08
CA GLY A 508 22.51 6.77 -27.00
C GLY A 508 22.75 6.16 -25.62
N LEU A 509 23.62 5.15 -25.51
CA LEU A 509 23.89 4.42 -24.28
C LEU A 509 25.24 4.85 -23.67
N TRP A 510 25.58 4.27 -22.50
CA TRP A 510 26.89 4.38 -21.86
C TRP A 510 27.69 3.08 -21.97
N GLU A 511 27.08 2.03 -22.53
CA GLU A 511 27.73 0.72 -22.80
C GLU A 511 27.81 0.48 -24.31
N GLU A 512 28.85 -0.24 -24.74
CA GLU A 512 29.07 -0.57 -26.15
C GLU A 512 28.10 -1.68 -26.59
N CYS A 513 26.95 -1.27 -27.13
CA CYS A 513 25.91 -2.14 -27.66
C CYS A 513 25.45 -1.61 -29.03
N SER A 514 25.07 -2.53 -29.92
CA SER A 514 24.50 -2.16 -31.22
C SER A 514 23.09 -2.75 -31.36
N VAL A 515 22.14 -1.90 -31.74
CA VAL A 515 20.78 -2.33 -32.06
C VAL A 515 20.76 -3.14 -33.36
N GLU A 516 21.58 -2.79 -34.31
CA GLU A 516 21.66 -3.45 -35.64
C GLU A 516 22.16 -4.90 -35.51
N ASP A 517 23.08 -5.14 -34.61
CA ASP A 517 23.65 -6.49 -34.36
C ASP A 517 22.85 -7.30 -33.34
N GLY A 518 21.74 -6.78 -32.82
CA GLY A 518 20.99 -7.41 -31.74
C GLY A 518 21.75 -7.51 -30.41
N THR A 519 22.77 -6.67 -30.23
CA THR A 519 23.67 -6.70 -29.06
C THR A 519 23.31 -5.66 -27.99
N VAL A 520 22.07 -5.22 -27.94
CA VAL A 520 21.61 -4.34 -26.86
C VAL A 520 21.29 -5.18 -25.63
N TYR A 521 22.14 -5.03 -24.62
CA TYR A 521 21.99 -5.79 -23.37
C TYR A 521 20.97 -5.15 -22.44
N TYR A 522 20.23 -5.95 -21.69
CA TYR A 522 19.37 -5.45 -20.61
C TYR A 522 20.10 -4.54 -19.64
N ASN A 523 21.34 -4.85 -19.27
CA ASN A 523 22.13 -3.99 -18.39
C ASN A 523 22.36 -2.60 -18.94
N ALA A 524 22.61 -2.47 -20.26
CA ALA A 524 22.78 -1.18 -20.92
C ALA A 524 21.48 -0.36 -20.92
N ILE A 525 20.35 -1.03 -21.18
CA ILE A 525 19.00 -0.40 -21.10
C ILE A 525 18.66 -0.02 -19.65
N ASN A 526 18.95 -0.87 -18.69
CA ASN A 526 18.81 -0.53 -17.28
C ASN A 526 19.72 0.63 -16.88
N GLY A 527 20.91 0.73 -17.50
CA GLY A 527 21.85 1.84 -17.31
C GLY A 527 21.29 3.16 -17.80
N ILE A 528 20.83 3.21 -19.06
CA ILE A 528 20.22 4.45 -19.60
C ILE A 528 18.94 4.82 -18.85
N MET A 529 18.11 3.86 -18.38
CA MET A 529 16.95 4.13 -17.54
C MET A 529 17.35 4.94 -16.31
N LYS A 530 18.36 4.47 -15.57
CA LYS A 530 18.82 5.13 -14.35
C LYS A 530 19.48 6.47 -14.64
N ILE A 531 20.33 6.55 -15.65
CA ILE A 531 21.02 7.79 -16.00
C ILE A 531 20.03 8.84 -16.53
N SER A 532 19.07 8.46 -17.38
CA SER A 532 18.01 9.39 -17.85
C SER A 532 17.16 9.91 -16.69
N SER A 533 16.91 9.07 -15.67
CA SER A 533 16.23 9.51 -14.46
C SER A 533 17.05 10.53 -13.68
N ALA A 534 18.38 10.38 -13.62
CA ALA A 534 19.28 11.38 -13.05
C ALA A 534 19.24 12.69 -13.84
N TYR A 535 19.30 12.62 -15.18
CA TYR A 535 19.18 13.79 -16.05
C TYR A 535 17.87 14.56 -15.79
N ASN A 536 16.74 13.86 -15.70
CA ASN A 536 15.44 14.45 -15.37
C ASN A 536 15.42 15.05 -13.96
N GLY A 537 16.01 14.35 -12.97
CA GLY A 537 16.05 14.79 -11.58
C GLY A 537 16.97 15.99 -11.34
N ILE A 538 18.05 16.10 -12.10
CA ILE A 538 19.00 17.22 -12.07
C ILE A 538 18.53 18.37 -12.94
N GLY A 539 17.80 18.11 -14.02
CA GLY A 539 17.28 19.12 -14.93
C GLY A 539 18.24 19.44 -16.06
N VAL A 540 18.88 18.43 -16.66
CA VAL A 540 19.81 18.60 -17.79
C VAL A 540 19.34 17.84 -19.02
N LYS A 541 19.74 18.32 -20.20
CA LYS A 541 19.35 17.73 -21.48
C LYS A 541 20.10 16.44 -21.76
N LEU A 542 19.39 15.40 -22.17
CA LEU A 542 19.96 14.14 -22.61
C LEU A 542 20.41 14.27 -24.09
N ASN A 543 21.66 13.95 -24.37
CA ASN A 543 22.14 13.82 -25.76
C ASN A 543 21.69 12.48 -26.36
N TYR A 544 21.71 12.34 -27.66
CA TYR A 544 21.38 11.10 -28.40
C TYR A 544 20.07 10.44 -27.89
N ALA A 545 19.04 11.28 -27.61
CA ALA A 545 17.76 10.80 -27.12
C ALA A 545 17.04 9.89 -28.12
N GLU A 546 17.21 10.18 -29.45
CA GLU A 546 16.64 9.35 -30.51
C GLU A 546 17.21 7.93 -30.49
N GLU A 547 18.54 7.82 -30.45
CA GLU A 547 19.23 6.53 -30.43
C GLU A 547 18.92 5.73 -29.16
N GLY A 548 18.90 6.41 -28.02
CA GLY A 548 18.47 5.79 -26.74
C GLY A 548 17.04 5.29 -26.79
N LEU A 549 16.13 6.05 -27.42
CA LEU A 549 14.73 5.66 -27.60
C LEU A 549 14.60 4.44 -28.53
N ARG A 550 15.36 4.41 -29.65
CA ARG A 550 15.42 3.26 -30.56
C ARG A 550 15.94 2.01 -29.87
N ALA A 551 17.00 2.13 -29.07
CA ALA A 551 17.54 1.03 -28.30
C ALA A 551 16.53 0.49 -27.28
N ALA A 552 15.80 1.35 -26.56
CA ALA A 552 14.77 0.93 -25.62
C ALA A 552 13.57 0.28 -26.35
N ALA A 553 13.10 0.83 -27.45
CA ALA A 553 12.03 0.25 -28.27
C ALA A 553 12.42 -1.13 -28.81
N PHE A 554 13.65 -1.29 -29.29
CA PHE A 554 14.18 -2.59 -29.68
C PHE A 554 14.11 -3.61 -28.54
N MET A 555 14.54 -3.24 -27.34
CA MET A 555 14.49 -4.17 -26.20
C MET A 555 13.05 -4.53 -25.77
N VAL A 556 12.08 -3.66 -25.97
CA VAL A 556 10.67 -4.03 -25.78
C VAL A 556 10.27 -5.16 -26.74
N THR A 557 10.64 -5.07 -28.00
CA THR A 557 10.27 -6.05 -29.05
C THR A 557 11.20 -7.26 -29.13
N TYR A 558 12.38 -7.21 -28.52
CA TYR A 558 13.32 -8.32 -28.54
C TYR A 558 12.82 -9.50 -27.71
N ILE A 559 12.63 -10.67 -28.31
CA ILE A 559 12.09 -11.85 -27.66
C ILE A 559 12.96 -13.12 -27.88
N GLY A 560 14.14 -12.96 -28.45
CA GLY A 560 14.99 -14.08 -28.84
C GLY A 560 14.61 -14.69 -30.20
N GLU A 561 15.15 -15.87 -30.51
CA GLU A 561 14.93 -16.56 -31.79
C GLU A 561 13.91 -17.70 -31.68
N SER A 562 13.58 -18.18 -30.47
CA SER A 562 12.64 -19.27 -30.27
C SER A 562 11.18 -18.80 -30.30
N ASP A 563 10.29 -19.61 -30.90
CA ASP A 563 8.86 -19.30 -30.99
C ASP A 563 8.17 -19.18 -29.64
N ASP A 564 8.64 -19.91 -28.62
CA ASP A 564 8.12 -19.85 -27.25
C ASP A 564 8.74 -18.74 -26.40
N GLY A 565 9.74 -18.02 -26.95
CA GLY A 565 10.44 -16.97 -26.25
C GLY A 565 11.34 -17.47 -25.11
N SER A 566 11.58 -18.77 -25.00
CA SER A 566 12.37 -19.36 -23.91
C SER A 566 13.83 -18.95 -23.94
N ASP A 567 14.32 -18.46 -25.05
CA ASP A 567 15.70 -18.01 -25.30
C ASP A 567 15.83 -16.48 -25.38
N TRP A 568 14.78 -15.72 -25.08
CA TRP A 568 14.92 -14.27 -25.03
C TRP A 568 15.84 -13.86 -23.85
N ALA A 569 17.10 -13.77 -24.19
CA ALA A 569 18.17 -13.50 -23.25
C ALA A 569 19.02 -12.35 -23.77
N ASP A 570 19.87 -11.78 -22.92
CA ASP A 570 20.89 -10.91 -23.42
C ASP A 570 21.78 -11.65 -24.42
N SER A 571 22.45 -10.90 -25.28
CA SER A 571 23.33 -11.44 -26.33
C SER A 571 24.50 -12.30 -25.78
N LYS A 572 24.67 -12.42 -24.47
CA LYS A 572 25.62 -13.32 -23.82
C LYS A 572 24.96 -14.61 -23.32
N GLY A 573 23.71 -14.87 -23.70
CA GLY A 573 22.98 -16.07 -23.31
C GLY A 573 22.51 -16.07 -21.86
N LYS A 574 22.50 -14.91 -21.23
CA LYS A 574 21.92 -14.74 -19.89
C LYS A 574 20.42 -14.51 -20.04
N LYS A 575 19.64 -15.44 -19.54
CA LYS A 575 18.18 -15.28 -19.51
C LYS A 575 17.79 -14.09 -18.65
N PRO A 576 16.71 -13.38 -18.99
CA PRO A 576 16.16 -12.36 -18.12
C PRO A 576 15.90 -12.94 -16.74
N ASN A 577 16.39 -12.27 -15.72
CA ASN A 577 16.27 -12.77 -14.36
C ASN A 577 14.91 -12.50 -13.77
N GLY A 578 14.22 -11.45 -14.25
CA GLY A 578 12.98 -11.04 -13.65
C GLY A 578 12.05 -10.22 -14.56
N SER A 579 10.84 -10.00 -14.10
CA SER A 579 9.84 -9.16 -14.75
C SER A 579 10.30 -7.71 -14.95
N VAL A 580 11.29 -7.27 -14.18
CA VAL A 580 11.96 -5.96 -14.38
C VAL A 580 12.58 -5.81 -15.77
N ASP A 581 12.97 -6.90 -16.42
CA ASP A 581 13.54 -6.86 -17.77
C ASP A 581 12.47 -6.59 -18.85
N VAL A 582 11.20 -6.75 -18.53
CA VAL A 582 10.07 -6.30 -19.33
C VAL A 582 9.70 -4.85 -19.00
N TYR A 583 9.75 -4.52 -17.73
CA TYR A 583 9.36 -3.22 -17.18
C TYR A 583 10.36 -2.10 -17.55
N ASN A 584 11.65 -2.33 -17.33
CA ASN A 584 12.68 -1.29 -17.45
C ASN A 584 12.80 -0.66 -18.82
N PRO A 585 12.66 -1.38 -19.96
CA PRO A 585 12.63 -0.73 -21.28
C PRO A 585 11.51 0.30 -21.42
N TRP A 586 10.32 0.02 -20.90
CA TRP A 586 9.21 0.97 -20.89
C TRP A 586 9.46 2.19 -20.00
N VAL A 587 10.05 1.98 -18.82
CA VAL A 587 10.50 3.09 -17.95
C VAL A 587 11.55 3.95 -18.67
N THR A 588 12.47 3.31 -19.39
CA THR A 588 13.48 4.01 -20.20
C THR A 588 12.84 4.90 -21.24
N ILE A 589 11.87 4.38 -21.99
CA ILE A 589 11.12 5.14 -22.99
C ILE A 589 10.48 6.37 -22.34
N ASN A 590 9.77 6.18 -21.23
CA ASN A 590 9.12 7.29 -20.52
C ASN A 590 10.13 8.31 -19.99
N ALA A 591 11.27 7.86 -19.45
CA ALA A 591 12.30 8.76 -18.93
C ALA A 591 12.93 9.61 -20.06
N ILE A 592 13.18 9.01 -21.23
CA ILE A 592 13.67 9.73 -22.40
C ILE A 592 12.61 10.69 -22.92
N LEU A 593 11.36 10.24 -23.12
CA LEU A 593 10.28 11.09 -23.61
C LEU A 593 10.01 12.28 -22.67
N LYS A 594 10.12 12.08 -21.35
CA LYS A 594 10.05 13.16 -20.37
C LYS A 594 11.17 14.17 -20.55
N ASN A 595 12.41 13.70 -20.73
CA ASN A 595 13.56 14.59 -21.00
C ASN A 595 13.35 15.36 -22.30
N VAL A 596 12.93 14.67 -23.34
CA VAL A 596 12.63 15.26 -24.65
C VAL A 596 11.55 16.35 -24.51
N SER A 597 10.47 16.09 -23.79
CA SER A 597 9.41 17.09 -23.57
C SER A 597 9.87 18.34 -22.81
N ASN A 598 10.91 18.22 -22.00
CA ASN A 598 11.44 19.34 -21.22
C ASN A 598 12.50 20.18 -21.98
N PHE A 599 13.28 19.57 -22.88
CA PHE A 599 14.47 20.19 -23.42
C PHE A 599 14.50 20.28 -24.98
N TYR A 600 13.56 19.67 -25.67
CA TYR A 600 13.46 19.68 -27.12
C TYR A 600 12.24 20.51 -27.54
N THR A 601 12.19 20.90 -28.84
CA THR A 601 10.98 21.53 -29.34
C THR A 601 9.83 20.54 -29.40
N LYS A 602 8.61 21.08 -29.48
CA LYS A 602 7.40 20.22 -29.60
C LYS A 602 7.44 19.38 -30.86
N GLU A 603 7.90 19.97 -31.98
CA GLU A 603 8.03 19.31 -33.26
C GLU A 603 9.04 18.16 -33.23
N GLU A 604 10.18 18.34 -32.55
CA GLU A 604 11.17 17.27 -32.36
C GLU A 604 10.61 16.14 -31.51
N ALA A 605 9.92 16.49 -30.43
CA ALA A 605 9.29 15.49 -29.53
C ALA A 605 8.20 14.66 -30.23
N GLU A 606 7.34 15.33 -31.03
CA GLU A 606 6.35 14.67 -31.85
C GLU A 606 7.00 13.79 -32.94
N ALA A 607 8.05 14.26 -33.61
CA ALA A 607 8.77 13.48 -34.61
C ALA A 607 9.36 12.18 -34.05
N LEU A 608 9.90 12.18 -32.81
CA LEU A 608 10.38 10.97 -32.16
C LEU A 608 9.26 9.97 -31.90
N ARG A 609 8.10 10.44 -31.48
CA ARG A 609 6.94 9.56 -31.27
C ARG A 609 6.43 8.97 -32.58
N GLU A 610 6.26 9.79 -33.62
CA GLU A 610 5.76 9.36 -34.94
C GLU A 610 6.74 8.42 -35.64
N ASN A 611 8.05 8.61 -35.52
CA ASN A 611 9.06 7.85 -36.25
C ASN A 611 9.57 6.59 -35.51
N ILE A 612 9.44 6.53 -34.16
CA ILE A 612 10.01 5.42 -33.38
C ILE A 612 8.91 4.64 -32.65
N ILE A 613 8.02 5.33 -31.91
CA ILE A 613 7.05 4.64 -31.07
C ILE A 613 5.87 4.15 -31.90
N LYS A 614 5.23 5.03 -32.64
CA LYS A 614 4.00 4.72 -33.35
C LYS A 614 4.12 3.57 -34.37
N PRO A 615 5.17 3.49 -35.22
CA PRO A 615 5.31 2.38 -36.16
C PRO A 615 5.51 1.02 -35.50
N ASN A 616 6.01 0.99 -34.29
CA ASN A 616 6.33 -0.23 -33.54
C ASN A 616 5.30 -0.56 -32.45
N ALA A 617 4.30 0.30 -32.25
CA ALA A 617 3.37 0.19 -31.09
C ALA A 617 2.70 -1.18 -31.00
N LEU A 618 2.13 -1.68 -32.10
CA LEU A 618 1.47 -2.98 -32.15
C LEU A 618 2.40 -4.12 -31.74
N GLU A 619 3.61 -4.16 -32.29
CA GLU A 619 4.58 -5.20 -31.97
C GLU A 619 5.08 -5.07 -30.52
N MET A 620 5.33 -3.85 -30.07
CA MET A 620 5.71 -3.58 -28.68
C MET A 620 4.65 -4.08 -27.69
N ILE A 621 3.36 -3.87 -27.96
CA ILE A 621 2.25 -4.35 -27.12
C ILE A 621 2.23 -5.89 -27.13
N LYS A 622 2.20 -6.52 -28.31
CA LYS A 622 2.14 -7.98 -28.48
C LYS A 622 3.29 -8.70 -27.79
N VAL A 623 4.52 -8.21 -27.98
CA VAL A 623 5.71 -8.82 -27.35
C VAL A 623 5.71 -8.60 -25.84
N THR A 624 5.29 -7.43 -25.36
CA THR A 624 5.15 -7.18 -23.92
C THR A 624 4.15 -8.17 -23.30
N THR A 625 2.99 -8.36 -23.93
CA THR A 625 1.97 -9.33 -23.51
C THR A 625 2.56 -10.74 -23.43
N ARG A 626 3.25 -11.17 -24.47
CA ARG A 626 3.90 -12.48 -24.52
C ARG A 626 4.94 -12.66 -23.40
N LYS A 627 5.78 -11.66 -23.18
CA LYS A 627 6.77 -11.68 -22.09
C LYS A 627 6.14 -11.76 -20.71
N ILE A 628 5.10 -10.96 -20.44
CA ILE A 628 4.42 -10.96 -19.13
C ILE A 628 3.74 -12.30 -18.85
N LYS A 629 3.14 -12.96 -19.87
CA LYS A 629 2.56 -14.29 -19.72
C LYS A 629 3.54 -15.33 -19.15
N MET A 630 4.85 -15.16 -19.37
CA MET A 630 5.87 -16.10 -18.83
C MET A 630 6.02 -16.03 -17.30
N PHE A 631 5.62 -14.92 -16.69
CA PHE A 631 5.68 -14.72 -15.23
C PHE A 631 4.39 -15.13 -14.52
N ALA A 632 3.32 -15.40 -15.27
CA ALA A 632 2.04 -15.81 -14.72
C ALA A 632 2.13 -17.19 -14.03
N LYS A 633 1.36 -17.36 -12.96
CA LYS A 633 1.22 -18.61 -12.21
C LYS A 633 -0.20 -19.14 -12.30
N ALA A 634 -0.36 -20.42 -11.98
CA ALA A 634 -1.64 -21.10 -12.11
C ALA A 634 -2.76 -20.52 -11.21
N ASP A 635 -2.40 -19.90 -10.09
CA ASP A 635 -3.29 -19.23 -9.15
C ASP A 635 -3.68 -17.81 -9.56
N GLY A 636 -3.26 -17.35 -10.74
CA GLY A 636 -3.50 -15.99 -11.25
C GLY A 636 -2.47 -14.96 -10.78
N SER A 637 -1.53 -15.34 -9.92
CA SER A 637 -0.45 -14.46 -9.47
C SER A 637 0.67 -14.35 -10.52
N TYR A 638 1.58 -13.39 -10.31
CA TYR A 638 2.75 -13.17 -11.15
C TYR A 638 4.01 -13.20 -10.30
N GLY A 639 5.04 -13.91 -10.77
CA GLY A 639 6.33 -13.95 -10.10
C GLY A 639 7.27 -12.84 -10.56
N TYR A 640 8.16 -12.42 -9.68
CA TYR A 640 9.30 -11.58 -10.06
C TYR A 640 10.22 -12.30 -11.05
N THR A 641 10.37 -13.62 -10.90
CA THR A 641 11.04 -14.49 -11.86
C THR A 641 10.04 -15.45 -12.50
N TRP A 642 10.34 -15.92 -13.71
CA TRP A 642 9.42 -16.81 -14.43
C TRP A 642 9.36 -18.23 -13.87
N THR A 643 10.39 -18.68 -13.13
CA THR A 643 10.44 -20.03 -12.55
C THR A 643 9.97 -20.07 -11.11
N THR A 644 10.76 -19.54 -10.18
CA THR A 644 10.49 -19.58 -8.74
C THR A 644 10.43 -18.17 -8.17
N SER A 645 9.67 -17.98 -7.09
CA SER A 645 9.72 -16.73 -6.34
C SER A 645 11.13 -16.50 -5.80
N PRO A 646 11.67 -15.27 -5.86
CA PRO A 646 12.95 -14.99 -5.24
C PRO A 646 12.85 -15.12 -3.72
N SER A 647 13.82 -15.80 -3.12
CA SER A 647 13.88 -15.94 -1.65
C SER A 647 14.13 -14.62 -0.91
N HIS A 648 14.55 -13.58 -1.63
CA HIS A 648 14.86 -12.26 -1.11
C HIS A 648 14.14 -11.19 -1.91
N SER A 649 13.51 -10.27 -1.21
CA SER A 649 12.96 -9.05 -1.78
C SER A 649 13.78 -7.86 -1.33
N GLN A 650 14.41 -7.16 -2.29
CA GLN A 650 15.14 -5.93 -2.04
C GLN A 650 16.18 -6.05 -0.89
N GLY A 651 16.86 -7.19 -0.83
CA GLY A 651 17.92 -7.44 0.16
C GLY A 651 17.47 -8.00 1.51
N ALA A 652 16.19 -8.33 1.67
CA ALA A 652 15.66 -9.03 2.84
C ALA A 652 15.12 -10.41 2.45
N PRO A 653 15.29 -11.45 3.28
CA PRO A 653 14.62 -12.74 3.09
C PRO A 653 13.09 -12.53 3.12
N ALA A 654 12.39 -13.04 2.12
CA ALA A 654 10.97 -12.74 1.94
C ALA A 654 10.11 -13.96 1.59
N ALA A 655 10.69 -15.03 1.03
CA ALA A 655 9.97 -16.22 0.62
C ALA A 655 10.82 -17.48 0.78
N VAL A 656 10.18 -18.64 0.74
CA VAL A 656 10.85 -19.94 0.80
C VAL A 656 11.62 -20.18 -0.51
N PRO A 657 12.93 -20.45 -0.45
CA PRO A 657 13.73 -20.69 -1.65
C PRO A 657 13.21 -21.87 -2.49
N GLY A 658 13.15 -21.68 -3.80
CA GLY A 658 12.78 -22.73 -4.75
C GLY A 658 11.28 -22.97 -4.92
N THR A 659 10.41 -22.18 -4.29
CA THR A 659 8.96 -22.28 -4.46
C THR A 659 8.52 -21.69 -5.78
N VAL A 660 7.74 -22.44 -6.56
CA VAL A 660 7.11 -21.97 -7.80
C VAL A 660 5.81 -21.28 -7.46
N GLU A 661 5.86 -19.97 -7.33
CA GLU A 661 4.72 -19.13 -6.91
C GLU A 661 4.87 -17.71 -7.44
N GLY A 662 3.80 -16.93 -7.36
CA GLY A 662 3.86 -15.49 -7.55
C GLY A 662 4.26 -14.75 -6.27
N ASP A 663 4.62 -13.49 -6.44
CA ASP A 663 5.00 -12.61 -5.34
C ASP A 663 4.53 -11.17 -5.59
N VAL A 664 4.37 -10.40 -4.51
CA VAL A 664 3.79 -9.05 -4.58
C VAL A 664 4.64 -8.11 -5.44
N ASN A 665 5.98 -8.26 -5.40
CA ASN A 665 6.88 -7.47 -6.22
C ASN A 665 6.73 -7.83 -7.71
N GLY A 666 6.68 -9.13 -8.03
CA GLY A 666 6.46 -9.62 -9.39
C GLY A 666 5.12 -9.15 -9.96
N GLY A 667 4.06 -9.27 -9.17
CA GLY A 667 2.74 -8.80 -9.55
C GLY A 667 2.69 -7.29 -9.81
N GLY A 668 3.27 -6.48 -8.92
CA GLY A 668 3.34 -5.03 -9.08
C GLY A 668 4.12 -4.61 -10.34
N ILE A 669 5.25 -5.28 -10.62
CA ILE A 669 6.09 -4.96 -11.79
C ILE A 669 5.48 -5.49 -13.08
N ALA A 670 5.08 -6.77 -13.11
CA ALA A 670 4.55 -7.39 -14.32
C ALA A 670 3.26 -6.70 -14.78
N PHE A 671 2.43 -6.34 -13.83
CA PHE A 671 1.12 -5.77 -14.08
C PHE A 671 1.15 -4.25 -14.16
N THR A 672 1.03 -3.59 -13.01
CA THR A 672 0.80 -2.14 -13.00
C THR A 672 2.01 -1.36 -13.48
N GLY A 673 3.21 -1.80 -13.12
CA GLY A 673 4.45 -1.15 -13.54
C GLY A 673 4.62 -1.20 -15.05
N THR A 674 4.57 -2.40 -15.64
CA THR A 674 4.76 -2.57 -17.09
C THR A 674 3.61 -1.94 -17.87
N PHE A 675 2.36 -2.24 -17.52
CA PHE A 675 1.20 -1.71 -18.22
C PHE A 675 1.12 -0.18 -18.13
N SER A 676 1.30 0.39 -16.95
CA SER A 676 1.23 1.84 -16.78
C SER A 676 2.31 2.57 -17.58
N ASN A 677 3.54 2.01 -17.62
CA ASN A 677 4.61 2.61 -18.41
C ASN A 677 4.38 2.44 -19.92
N MET A 678 3.84 1.31 -20.34
CA MET A 678 3.41 1.11 -21.73
C MET A 678 2.32 2.11 -22.12
N ALA A 679 1.29 2.24 -21.31
CA ALA A 679 0.18 3.16 -21.55
C ALA A 679 0.65 4.63 -21.60
N ASN A 680 1.53 5.04 -20.69
CA ASN A 680 2.10 6.38 -20.68
C ASN A 680 2.95 6.64 -21.92
N ALA A 681 3.81 5.69 -22.30
CA ALA A 681 4.67 5.82 -23.47
C ALA A 681 3.86 5.94 -24.77
N LEU A 682 2.77 5.18 -24.86
CA LEU A 682 1.86 5.15 -26.02
C LEU A 682 0.75 6.21 -25.96
N GLY A 683 0.61 6.94 -24.86
CA GLY A 683 -0.33 8.07 -24.77
C GLY A 683 -1.79 7.69 -24.47
N PHE A 684 -2.06 6.49 -23.96
CA PHE A 684 -3.40 6.06 -23.54
C PHE A 684 -3.50 5.80 -22.03
N SER A 685 -2.85 6.64 -21.25
CA SER A 685 -2.93 6.60 -19.78
C SER A 685 -4.39 6.73 -19.30
N GLY A 686 -4.73 6.00 -18.23
CA GLY A 686 -6.07 6.02 -17.66
C GLY A 686 -6.87 4.74 -17.89
N LEU A 687 -6.51 3.92 -18.88
CA LEU A 687 -7.08 2.57 -19.02
C LEU A 687 -6.63 1.70 -17.84
N LYS A 688 -7.58 1.05 -17.19
CA LYS A 688 -7.35 0.21 -16.00
C LYS A 688 -7.97 -1.17 -16.20
N PRO A 689 -7.36 -2.22 -15.64
CA PRO A 689 -7.92 -3.57 -15.75
C PRO A 689 -9.12 -3.81 -14.84
N PHE A 690 -9.17 -3.14 -13.69
CA PHE A 690 -10.19 -3.33 -12.65
C PHE A 690 -10.95 -2.04 -12.36
N ASN A 691 -12.01 -2.17 -11.57
CA ASN A 691 -12.89 -1.08 -11.15
C ASN A 691 -13.19 -1.16 -9.64
N GLU A 692 -14.00 -0.22 -9.14
CA GLU A 692 -14.36 -0.15 -7.72
C GLU A 692 -15.22 -1.34 -7.25
N THR A 693 -15.99 -1.98 -8.11
CA THR A 693 -16.76 -3.18 -7.76
C THR A 693 -15.82 -4.36 -7.46
N ASP A 694 -14.76 -4.49 -8.25
CA ASP A 694 -13.71 -5.49 -8.00
C ASP A 694 -13.01 -5.23 -6.65
N PHE A 695 -12.87 -3.95 -6.26
CA PHE A 695 -12.30 -3.60 -4.95
C PHE A 695 -13.18 -4.05 -3.79
N LEU A 696 -14.50 -3.99 -3.92
CA LEU A 696 -15.40 -4.53 -2.87
C LEU A 696 -15.19 -6.02 -2.67
N ALA A 697 -15.03 -6.79 -3.75
CA ALA A 697 -14.74 -8.22 -3.68
C ALA A 697 -13.36 -8.49 -3.02
N PHE A 698 -12.34 -7.68 -3.35
CA PHE A 698 -11.04 -7.73 -2.67
C PHE A 698 -11.19 -7.45 -1.16
N ILE A 699 -11.92 -6.40 -0.78
CA ILE A 699 -12.10 -6.02 0.64
C ILE A 699 -12.87 -7.08 1.40
N ASP A 700 -13.93 -7.64 0.84
CA ASP A 700 -14.71 -8.71 1.46
C ASP A 700 -13.80 -9.92 1.75
N ARG A 701 -12.96 -10.29 0.78
CA ARG A 701 -12.00 -11.39 0.94
C ARG A 701 -10.93 -11.08 1.98
N ALA A 702 -10.27 -9.92 1.90
CA ALA A 702 -9.22 -9.51 2.83
C ALA A 702 -9.76 -9.34 4.26
N SER A 703 -10.95 -8.75 4.42
CA SER A 703 -11.59 -8.56 5.73
C SER A 703 -12.04 -9.87 6.39
N SER A 704 -12.24 -10.93 5.61
CA SER A 704 -12.55 -12.28 6.12
C SER A 704 -11.31 -13.01 6.67
N ARG A 705 -10.10 -12.46 6.42
CA ARG A 705 -8.87 -13.08 6.89
C ARG A 705 -8.73 -12.96 8.40
N THR A 706 -8.16 -13.99 8.99
CA THR A 706 -7.78 -14.02 10.40
C THR A 706 -6.26 -14.05 10.52
N HIS A 707 -5.74 -13.53 11.62
CA HIS A 707 -4.32 -13.57 11.89
C HIS A 707 -3.79 -15.00 11.87
N ILE A 708 -2.71 -15.22 11.11
CA ILE A 708 -2.04 -16.52 11.02
C ILE A 708 -1.02 -16.61 12.15
N LYS A 709 -1.38 -17.27 13.22
CA LYS A 709 -0.46 -17.53 14.33
C LYS A 709 0.58 -18.57 13.92
N LYS A 710 1.78 -18.10 13.68
CA LYS A 710 2.95 -18.94 13.36
C LYS A 710 3.75 -19.21 14.62
N GLU A 711 3.15 -19.90 15.56
CA GLU A 711 3.73 -20.20 16.84
C GLU A 711 3.76 -21.70 17.11
N ALA A 712 4.79 -22.17 17.82
CA ALA A 712 4.71 -23.48 18.45
C ALA A 712 3.88 -23.32 19.72
N ARG A 713 2.79 -24.02 19.81
CA ARG A 713 1.87 -23.96 20.93
C ARG A 713 1.68 -25.34 21.54
N ALA A 714 1.69 -25.41 22.85
CA ALA A 714 1.20 -26.56 23.60
C ALA A 714 0.08 -26.08 24.54
N SER A 715 -1.14 -26.42 24.18
CA SER A 715 -2.33 -26.31 25.00
C SER A 715 -2.86 -27.74 25.14
N PHE A 716 -3.09 -28.17 26.33
CA PHE A 716 -3.38 -29.56 26.62
C PHE A 716 -4.88 -29.87 26.54
N ASP A 717 -5.69 -28.93 26.13
CA ASP A 717 -7.16 -29.02 26.05
C ASP A 717 -7.67 -30.11 25.09
N GLY A 718 -6.87 -30.46 24.10
CA GLY A 718 -7.19 -31.51 23.13
C GLY A 718 -6.74 -32.92 23.53
N ASP A 719 -6.01 -33.08 24.63
CA ASP A 719 -5.46 -34.33 25.08
C ASP A 719 -6.37 -34.96 26.15
N ASP A 720 -6.49 -36.27 26.14
CA ASP A 720 -7.21 -36.96 27.16
C ASP A 720 -6.48 -36.91 28.52
N VAL A 721 -7.22 -36.77 29.61
CA VAL A 721 -6.68 -36.87 30.98
C VAL A 721 -5.98 -38.20 31.19
N GLY A 722 -4.76 -38.14 31.69
CA GLY A 722 -3.89 -39.31 31.82
C GLY A 722 -2.90 -39.51 30.69
N THR A 723 -2.94 -38.69 29.63
CA THR A 723 -1.94 -38.72 28.56
C THR A 723 -0.57 -38.37 29.09
N ALA A 724 0.39 -39.28 28.98
CA ALA A 724 1.73 -39.11 29.55
C ALA A 724 2.68 -38.24 28.66
N VAL A 725 2.43 -38.11 27.38
CA VAL A 725 3.24 -37.31 26.44
C VAL A 725 2.32 -36.72 25.40
N PRO A 726 1.87 -35.46 25.56
CA PRO A 726 1.17 -34.74 24.49
C PRO A 726 2.01 -34.61 23.22
N SER A 727 1.40 -34.48 22.07
CA SER A 727 2.09 -34.45 20.76
C SER A 727 3.06 -33.28 20.62
N GLU A 728 2.78 -32.18 21.28
CA GLU A 728 3.56 -30.93 21.24
C GLU A 728 4.73 -30.88 22.22
N VAL A 729 4.84 -31.85 23.13
CA VAL A 729 5.83 -31.87 24.21
C VAL A 729 6.67 -33.14 24.17
N THR A 730 7.95 -32.98 24.32
CA THR A 730 8.87 -34.10 24.51
C THR A 730 9.41 -34.08 25.94
N LEU A 731 9.29 -35.18 26.65
CA LEU A 731 9.83 -35.35 27.99
C LEU A 731 11.19 -36.02 27.93
N SER A 732 12.13 -35.59 28.79
CA SER A 732 13.44 -36.25 28.90
C SER A 732 13.37 -37.62 29.59
N LYS A 733 12.32 -37.89 30.33
CA LYS A 733 12.04 -39.18 30.97
C LYS A 733 10.56 -39.49 30.91
N GLU A 734 10.22 -40.72 30.54
CA GLU A 734 8.86 -41.23 30.56
C GLU A 734 8.29 -41.16 32.00
N ASN A 735 6.99 -40.88 32.09
CA ASN A 735 6.23 -40.77 33.33
C ASN A 735 6.61 -39.61 34.29
N SER A 736 7.26 -38.57 33.79
CA SER A 736 7.52 -37.37 34.58
C SER A 736 6.40 -36.32 34.48
N ALA A 737 5.50 -36.47 33.54
CA ALA A 737 4.34 -35.59 33.37
C ALA A 737 3.10 -36.38 32.93
N THR A 738 1.95 -35.80 33.16
CA THR A 738 0.64 -36.32 32.70
C THR A 738 -0.34 -35.16 32.54
N VAL A 739 -1.25 -35.29 31.60
CA VAL A 739 -2.35 -34.35 31.43
C VAL A 739 -3.40 -34.60 32.53
N VAL A 740 -3.82 -33.52 33.16
CA VAL A 740 -4.85 -33.54 34.24
C VAL A 740 -5.88 -32.43 33.94
N ASP A 741 -7.06 -32.58 34.57
CA ASP A 741 -8.07 -31.53 34.53
C ASP A 741 -7.50 -30.21 35.01
N ASP A 742 -7.90 -29.08 34.37
CA ASP A 742 -7.52 -27.75 34.82
C ASP A 742 -8.16 -27.43 36.18
N PRO A 743 -7.39 -27.18 37.21
CA PRO A 743 -7.94 -26.92 38.56
C PRO A 743 -8.55 -25.52 38.70
N ARG A 744 -8.44 -24.65 37.69
CA ARG A 744 -9.00 -23.28 37.72
C ARG A 744 -10.52 -23.32 37.64
N GLU A 745 -11.20 -22.62 38.56
CA GLU A 745 -12.66 -22.58 38.62
C GLU A 745 -13.27 -22.02 37.32
N GLY A 746 -14.18 -22.79 36.72
CA GLY A 746 -14.87 -22.41 35.50
C GLY A 746 -14.10 -22.72 34.20
N ASN A 747 -12.93 -23.30 34.25
CA ASN A 747 -12.19 -23.79 33.09
C ASN A 747 -12.60 -25.25 32.79
N LEU A 748 -12.85 -25.51 31.49
CA LEU A 748 -13.21 -26.87 31.01
C LEU A 748 -12.05 -27.55 30.29
N GLY A 749 -10.84 -26.98 30.38
CA GLY A 749 -9.65 -27.46 29.71
C GLY A 749 -8.81 -28.41 30.54
N ASN A 750 -7.66 -28.76 30.00
CA ASN A 750 -6.67 -29.63 30.63
C ASN A 750 -5.31 -28.93 30.77
N VAL A 751 -4.50 -29.36 31.71
CA VAL A 751 -3.15 -28.82 31.95
C VAL A 751 -2.13 -29.96 32.09
N LEU A 752 -0.84 -29.66 31.80
CA LEU A 752 0.25 -30.62 32.01
C LEU A 752 0.76 -30.56 33.46
N SER A 753 0.57 -31.62 34.20
CA SER A 753 1.14 -31.79 35.55
C SER A 753 2.52 -32.46 35.42
N PHE A 754 3.56 -31.76 35.86
CA PHE A 754 4.94 -32.22 35.79
C PHE A 754 5.52 -32.43 37.19
N THR A 755 5.85 -33.67 37.49
CA THR A 755 6.41 -34.06 38.78
C THR A 755 7.89 -34.37 38.65
N THR A 756 8.70 -33.81 39.54
CA THR A 756 10.12 -34.08 39.57
C THR A 756 10.51 -34.75 40.89
N VAL A 757 11.48 -35.65 40.78
CA VAL A 757 12.13 -36.28 41.93
C VAL A 757 13.55 -35.73 42.04
N ARG A 758 14.00 -35.52 43.26
CA ARG A 758 15.32 -34.98 43.60
C ARG A 758 16.43 -35.64 42.74
N ASN A 759 17.28 -34.81 42.10
CA ASN A 759 18.40 -35.22 41.22
C ASN A 759 17.97 -35.99 39.96
N SER A 760 16.74 -35.88 39.49
CA SER A 760 16.28 -36.63 38.33
C SER A 760 16.71 -36.02 36.98
N GLY A 761 17.00 -34.72 36.91
CA GLY A 761 17.35 -34.04 35.69
C GLY A 761 16.26 -34.08 34.60
N ASN A 762 15.00 -34.02 35.02
CA ASN A 762 13.86 -34.04 34.10
C ASN A 762 13.68 -32.71 33.38
N SER A 763 13.27 -32.77 32.13
CA SER A 763 12.92 -31.58 31.39
C SER A 763 11.66 -31.78 30.56
N VAL A 764 10.92 -30.70 30.41
CA VAL A 764 9.81 -30.54 29.47
C VAL A 764 10.38 -29.72 28.30
N ASN A 765 10.33 -30.27 27.09
CA ASN A 765 10.77 -29.60 25.89
C ASN A 765 9.56 -29.34 25.00
N ILE A 766 9.39 -28.11 24.56
CA ILE A 766 8.35 -27.74 23.62
C ILE A 766 8.86 -28.02 22.22
N ALA A 767 7.98 -28.55 21.38
CA ALA A 767 8.28 -28.87 19.99
C ALA A 767 8.87 -27.65 19.25
N LYS A 768 9.83 -27.93 18.43
CA LYS A 768 10.54 -26.99 17.56
C LYS A 768 9.54 -26.32 16.62
N PRO A 769 9.38 -25.00 16.63
CA PRO A 769 8.76 -24.34 15.49
C PRO A 769 9.67 -24.59 14.29
N ASP A 770 9.06 -25.09 13.24
CA ASP A 770 9.80 -25.55 12.07
C ASP A 770 10.65 -24.43 11.51
N ASN A 771 11.95 -24.54 11.52
CA ASN A 771 12.90 -24.25 10.46
C ASN A 771 14.25 -23.62 10.83
N ASN A 772 15.15 -23.71 9.88
CA ASN A 772 16.54 -23.28 9.87
C ASN A 772 16.75 -21.77 9.62
N THR A 773 15.73 -20.91 9.74
CA THR A 773 15.88 -19.48 9.52
C THR A 773 16.49 -18.79 10.73
N LYS A 774 17.42 -17.91 10.50
CA LYS A 774 18.02 -17.05 11.53
C LYS A 774 16.96 -16.08 12.05
N LYS A 775 16.78 -16.05 13.37
CA LYS A 775 15.81 -15.21 14.04
C LYS A 775 16.49 -14.04 14.72
N SER A 776 15.87 -12.86 14.69
CA SER A 776 16.33 -11.69 15.42
C SER A 776 15.77 -11.63 16.85
N GLY A 777 14.68 -12.31 17.12
CA GLY A 777 14.08 -12.38 18.44
C GLY A 777 13.09 -13.54 18.59
N ILE A 778 12.90 -14.01 19.82
CA ILE A 778 11.98 -15.09 20.19
C ILE A 778 11.29 -14.71 21.48
N ALA A 779 9.98 -14.96 21.58
CA ALA A 779 9.25 -14.99 22.84
C ALA A 779 8.94 -16.42 23.26
N LEU A 780 8.98 -16.66 24.55
CA LEU A 780 8.46 -17.85 25.20
C LEU A 780 7.47 -17.39 26.27
N GLU A 781 6.24 -17.86 26.19
CA GLU A 781 5.20 -17.59 27.18
C GLU A 781 4.68 -18.90 27.73
N TRP A 782 4.27 -18.89 28.98
CA TRP A 782 3.59 -20.00 29.63
C TRP A 782 2.88 -19.52 30.89
N ASP A 783 1.88 -20.29 31.29
CA ASP A 783 1.27 -20.20 32.60
C ASP A 783 1.78 -21.35 33.48
N MET A 784 2.02 -21.09 34.75
CA MET A 784 2.37 -22.16 35.70
C MET A 784 1.91 -21.88 37.11
N ALA A 785 1.62 -22.97 37.84
CA ALA A 785 1.36 -22.99 39.27
C ALA A 785 2.06 -24.20 39.89
N PHE A 786 2.59 -24.07 41.11
CA PHE A 786 3.06 -25.19 41.86
C PHE A 786 1.90 -25.80 42.66
N THR A 787 1.71 -27.11 42.57
CA THR A 787 0.69 -27.79 43.36
C THR A 787 1.30 -28.43 44.60
N GLU A 788 2.61 -28.69 44.56
CA GLU A 788 3.33 -29.27 45.70
C GLU A 788 4.82 -28.84 45.68
N ILE A 789 5.31 -28.36 46.81
CA ILE A 789 6.72 -28.06 47.04
C ILE A 789 7.11 -28.80 48.32
N ASN A 790 7.83 -29.93 48.18
CA ASN A 790 8.20 -30.78 49.32
C ASN A 790 9.51 -30.32 50.00
N ASN A 791 9.39 -30.20 51.27
CA ASN A 791 10.39 -30.06 52.37
C ASN A 791 11.86 -29.69 52.06
N GLY A 792 12.20 -28.43 52.37
CA GLY A 792 13.55 -28.04 52.78
C GLY A 792 14.44 -27.39 51.75
N GLY A 793 13.98 -27.14 50.52
CA GLY A 793 14.75 -26.43 49.52
C GLY A 793 13.88 -25.75 48.49
N GLY A 794 14.29 -24.60 47.95
CA GLY A 794 13.58 -23.94 46.86
C GLY A 794 13.59 -24.73 45.55
N VAL A 795 12.63 -24.46 44.71
CA VAL A 795 12.46 -25.04 43.37
C VAL A 795 13.19 -24.18 42.34
N SER A 796 13.92 -24.77 41.45
CA SER A 796 14.61 -24.03 40.37
C SER A 796 14.34 -24.66 39.02
N PHE A 797 13.92 -23.84 38.07
CA PHE A 797 13.87 -24.19 36.66
C PHE A 797 14.94 -23.45 35.89
N GLN A 798 15.69 -24.17 35.09
CA GLN A 798 16.54 -23.58 34.09
C GLN A 798 15.78 -23.54 32.76
N ILE A 799 15.62 -22.35 32.20
CA ILE A 799 14.99 -22.16 30.91
C ILE A 799 16.08 -22.05 29.85
N LYS A 800 15.95 -22.92 28.86
CA LYS A 800 16.86 -23.01 27.73
C LYS A 800 16.14 -22.62 26.44
N LEU A 801 16.75 -21.75 25.67
CA LEU A 801 16.35 -21.47 24.30
C LEU A 801 17.48 -21.94 23.36
N GLY A 802 17.24 -23.02 22.66
CA GLY A 802 18.24 -23.66 21.83
C GLY A 802 19.44 -24.21 22.62
N SER A 803 20.66 -23.99 22.18
CA SER A 803 21.87 -24.42 22.86
C SER A 803 22.31 -23.47 23.98
N CYS A 804 21.62 -22.36 24.18
CA CYS A 804 21.96 -21.37 25.22
C CYS A 804 21.06 -21.52 26.44
N TYR A 805 21.68 -21.50 27.60
CA TYR A 805 20.95 -21.35 28.86
C TYR A 805 20.67 -19.88 29.06
N MET A 806 19.41 -19.52 29.30
CA MET A 806 18.99 -18.15 29.38
C MET A 806 18.78 -17.72 30.81
N PHE A 807 17.91 -18.43 31.55
CA PHE A 807 17.44 -18.00 32.86
C PHE A 807 17.32 -19.18 33.81
N VAL A 808 17.50 -18.87 35.08
CA VAL A 808 17.06 -19.71 36.18
C VAL A 808 15.98 -18.97 36.92
N ILE A 809 14.80 -19.57 36.97
CA ILE A 809 13.68 -19.12 37.77
C ILE A 809 13.66 -20.00 39.03
N SER A 810 13.76 -19.39 40.19
CA SER A 810 13.77 -20.11 41.49
C SER A 810 12.71 -19.56 42.41
N VAL A 811 12.00 -20.46 43.08
CA VAL A 811 11.05 -20.14 44.14
C VAL A 811 11.57 -20.79 45.42
N ASP A 812 11.79 -20.00 46.48
CA ASP A 812 12.21 -20.49 47.77
C ASP A 812 11.01 -21.01 48.60
N THR A 813 11.31 -21.61 49.75
CA THR A 813 10.29 -22.16 50.66
C THR A 813 9.34 -21.11 51.26
N SER A 814 9.67 -19.84 51.15
CA SER A 814 8.80 -18.73 51.54
C SER A 814 7.93 -18.22 50.37
N GLY A 815 7.99 -18.87 49.18
CA GLY A 815 7.28 -18.46 47.97
C GLY A 815 7.94 -17.30 47.23
N LYS A 816 9.17 -16.90 47.58
CA LYS A 816 9.88 -15.78 46.96
C LYS A 816 10.45 -16.19 45.62
N LEU A 817 10.05 -15.46 44.60
CA LEU A 817 10.56 -15.61 43.21
C LEU A 817 11.90 -14.94 43.05
N THR A 818 12.83 -15.65 42.46
CA THR A 818 14.15 -15.14 42.06
C THR A 818 14.42 -15.49 40.59
N ILE A 819 14.85 -14.50 39.79
CA ILE A 819 15.26 -14.70 38.40
C ILE A 819 16.73 -14.34 38.28
N SER A 820 17.51 -15.23 37.70
CA SER A 820 18.93 -14.97 37.36
C SER A 820 19.22 -15.36 35.94
N ASP A 821 20.09 -14.64 35.27
CA ASP A 821 20.64 -15.09 33.98
C ASP A 821 21.80 -16.06 34.19
N SER A 822 22.17 -16.77 33.15
CA SER A 822 23.27 -17.74 33.18
C SER A 822 24.65 -17.08 33.10
N SER A 823 24.75 -15.76 32.98
CA SER A 823 26.01 -15.04 33.04
C SER A 823 26.44 -14.86 34.47
N SER A 824 27.70 -15.18 34.76
CA SER A 824 28.28 -15.02 36.11
C SER A 824 28.35 -13.57 36.59
N THR A 825 27.99 -12.60 35.75
CA THR A 825 28.13 -11.16 36.02
C THR A 825 26.92 -10.50 36.62
N ASN A 826 25.71 -11.04 36.47
CA ASN A 826 24.51 -10.33 36.84
C ASN A 826 23.83 -10.79 38.16
N GLY A 827 24.23 -11.90 38.69
CA GLY A 827 23.71 -12.41 39.95
C GLY A 827 22.19 -12.62 39.98
N SER A 828 21.70 -13.28 41.00
CA SER A 828 20.27 -13.51 41.21
C SER A 828 19.57 -12.23 41.69
N ILE A 829 18.47 -11.86 41.07
CA ILE A 829 17.64 -10.70 41.45
C ILE A 829 16.30 -11.23 42.01
N ALA A 830 16.01 -10.89 43.26
CA ALA A 830 14.70 -11.18 43.82
C ALA A 830 13.64 -10.29 43.20
N VAL A 831 12.67 -10.88 42.51
CA VAL A 831 11.66 -10.14 41.74
C VAL A 831 10.34 -9.92 42.48
N THR A 832 10.13 -10.58 43.61
CA THR A 832 8.92 -10.36 44.44
C THR A 832 8.69 -8.90 44.84
N ASN A 833 9.75 -8.09 44.89
CA ASN A 833 9.62 -6.67 45.17
C ASN A 833 9.35 -5.78 43.92
N ARG A 834 9.25 -6.38 42.73
CA ARG A 834 9.06 -5.66 41.46
C ARG A 834 7.73 -6.00 40.80
N ILE A 835 7.00 -6.94 41.32
CA ILE A 835 5.66 -7.31 40.88
C ILE A 835 4.68 -6.52 41.73
N SER A 836 3.80 -5.71 41.12
CA SER A 836 2.82 -4.89 41.85
C SER A 836 1.74 -5.74 42.54
N ALA A 837 1.43 -6.91 41.96
CA ALA A 837 0.56 -7.90 42.57
C ALA A 837 1.40 -8.87 43.42
N ALA A 838 0.86 -9.33 44.57
CA ALA A 838 1.50 -10.35 45.39
C ALA A 838 1.71 -11.63 44.54
N PHE A 839 2.97 -12.01 44.31
CA PHE A 839 3.30 -13.28 43.68
C PHE A 839 3.08 -14.43 44.67
N ASN A 840 2.25 -15.39 44.27
CA ASN A 840 2.05 -16.61 45.00
C ASN A 840 2.36 -17.81 44.09
N ALA A 841 3.41 -18.54 44.42
CA ALA A 841 3.84 -19.68 43.60
C ALA A 841 2.80 -20.80 43.48
N MET A 842 1.89 -20.92 44.45
CA MET A 842 0.81 -21.90 44.47
C MET A 842 -0.42 -21.45 43.68
N GLU A 843 -0.42 -20.25 43.16
CA GLU A 843 -1.43 -19.74 42.27
C GLU A 843 -0.89 -19.68 40.83
N TRP A 844 -1.78 -19.61 39.87
CA TRP A 844 -1.40 -19.48 38.46
C TRP A 844 -0.77 -18.12 38.18
N ASN A 845 0.41 -18.18 37.58
CA ASN A 845 1.16 -16.99 37.16
C ASN A 845 1.55 -17.12 35.70
N SER A 846 1.39 -16.03 34.95
CA SER A 846 1.80 -15.95 33.54
C SER A 846 3.24 -15.43 33.44
N PHE A 847 4.03 -16.12 32.68
CA PHE A 847 5.42 -15.77 32.42
C PHE A 847 5.62 -15.49 30.93
N ARG A 848 6.48 -14.53 30.63
CA ARG A 848 6.95 -14.25 29.26
C ARG A 848 8.42 -13.90 29.28
N ILE A 849 9.18 -14.53 28.41
CA ILE A 849 10.58 -14.18 28.12
C ILE A 849 10.66 -13.69 26.69
N GLU A 850 11.26 -12.53 26.50
CA GLU A 850 11.65 -12.01 25.20
C GLU A 850 13.18 -12.05 25.07
N TYR A 851 13.68 -12.61 23.99
CA TYR A 851 15.10 -12.69 23.70
C TYR A 851 15.43 -12.12 22.34
N TYR A 852 16.36 -11.18 22.30
CA TYR A 852 16.79 -10.50 21.10
C TYR A 852 18.28 -10.68 20.85
N VAL A 853 18.66 -10.92 19.59
CA VAL A 853 20.02 -10.79 19.10
C VAL A 853 20.18 -9.39 18.54
N LEU A 854 20.89 -8.52 19.26
CA LEU A 854 21.10 -7.12 18.88
C LEU A 854 22.18 -7.00 17.81
N ASP A 855 23.28 -7.71 17.96
CA ASP A 855 24.39 -7.76 17.00
C ASP A 855 25.06 -9.15 17.09
N ALA A 856 24.87 -9.95 16.06
CA ALA A 856 25.43 -11.31 16.02
C ALA A 856 26.96 -11.32 15.94
N GLY A 857 27.55 -10.38 15.22
CA GLY A 857 29.00 -10.26 15.08
C GLY A 857 29.70 -9.84 16.36
N LYS A 858 29.07 -8.96 17.14
CA LYS A 858 29.54 -8.49 18.45
C LYS A 858 29.06 -9.36 19.61
N LYS A 859 28.28 -10.39 19.33
CA LYS A 859 27.64 -11.26 20.35
C LYS A 859 26.79 -10.47 21.35
N SER A 860 26.09 -9.44 20.85
CA SER A 860 25.24 -8.60 21.66
C SER A 860 23.80 -9.13 21.65
N THR A 861 23.26 -9.37 22.84
CA THR A 861 21.90 -9.88 23.04
C THR A 861 21.19 -9.07 24.12
N SER A 862 19.88 -9.10 24.12
CA SER A 862 19.05 -8.57 25.19
C SER A 862 17.95 -9.57 25.52
N ALA A 863 17.59 -9.63 26.79
CA ALA A 863 16.47 -10.46 27.22
C ALA A 863 15.63 -9.70 28.26
N LYS A 864 14.31 -9.89 28.19
CA LYS A 864 13.35 -9.33 29.13
C LYS A 864 12.50 -10.46 29.70
N VAL A 865 12.18 -10.40 30.98
CA VAL A 865 11.26 -11.34 31.61
C VAL A 865 10.11 -10.57 32.22
N TYR A 866 8.92 -11.02 31.92
CA TYR A 866 7.67 -10.49 32.45
C TYR A 866 7.02 -11.57 33.33
N VAL A 867 6.39 -11.15 34.40
CA VAL A 867 5.55 -11.98 35.24
C VAL A 867 4.23 -11.25 35.45
N ASN A 868 3.13 -11.92 35.19
CA ASN A 868 1.78 -11.35 35.25
C ASN A 868 1.66 -10.00 34.47
N GLY A 869 2.32 -9.93 33.31
CA GLY A 869 2.32 -8.74 32.46
C GLY A 869 3.32 -7.64 32.86
N GLU A 870 3.97 -7.72 34.02
CA GLU A 870 4.94 -6.73 34.49
C GLU A 870 6.37 -7.12 34.12
N LEU A 871 7.15 -6.16 33.60
CA LEU A 871 8.57 -6.33 33.34
C LEU A 871 9.36 -6.40 34.65
N VAL A 872 9.88 -7.59 34.96
CA VAL A 872 10.56 -7.85 36.24
C VAL A 872 12.06 -8.04 36.16
N PHE A 873 12.57 -8.33 34.95
CA PHE A 873 13.99 -8.56 34.74
C PHE A 873 14.43 -8.16 33.33
N VAL A 874 15.61 -7.54 33.22
CA VAL A 874 16.25 -7.23 31.94
C VAL A 874 17.72 -7.63 32.00
N SER A 875 18.19 -8.34 31.01
CA SER A 875 19.61 -8.65 30.78
C SER A 875 20.11 -7.98 29.52
N ASN A 876 21.18 -7.23 29.63
CA ASN A 876 21.88 -6.54 28.54
C ASN A 876 23.16 -7.21 28.12
N THR A 877 23.53 -8.28 28.76
CA THR A 877 24.79 -8.98 28.49
C THR A 877 24.52 -10.23 27.69
N TYR A 878 25.55 -10.66 26.96
CA TYR A 878 25.52 -11.94 26.28
C TYR A 878 25.18 -13.05 27.29
N VAL A 879 24.05 -13.67 27.07
CA VAL A 879 23.56 -14.77 27.86
C VAL A 879 23.94 -16.05 27.15
N GLY A 880 25.09 -16.59 27.47
CA GLY A 880 25.59 -17.84 26.91
C GLY A 880 26.82 -18.32 27.64
N LYS A 881 26.83 -19.59 28.01
CA LYS A 881 27.87 -20.20 28.86
C LYS A 881 29.23 -20.33 28.21
N GLU A 882 29.34 -20.15 26.90
CA GLU A 882 30.59 -20.29 26.19
C GLU A 882 30.89 -19.03 25.38
N SER A 883 31.93 -18.31 25.81
CA SER A 883 32.42 -17.10 25.14
C SER A 883 32.92 -17.33 23.69
N SER A 884 33.01 -18.59 23.25
CA SER A 884 33.50 -18.99 21.92
C SER A 884 32.39 -19.19 20.89
N LYS A 885 31.10 -19.32 21.31
CA LYS A 885 29.99 -19.58 20.37
C LYS A 885 29.33 -18.29 19.93
N THR A 886 28.97 -18.24 18.65
CA THR A 886 28.11 -17.17 18.11
C THR A 886 26.74 -17.23 18.79
N PRO A 887 26.11 -16.10 19.11
CA PRO A 887 24.75 -16.07 19.60
C PRO A 887 23.83 -16.84 18.67
N ILE A 888 22.92 -17.61 19.23
CA ILE A 888 22.01 -18.40 18.42
C ILE A 888 21.09 -17.45 17.68
N LEU A 889 21.16 -17.58 16.36
CA LEU A 889 20.27 -16.90 15.44
C LEU A 889 19.15 -17.85 14.96
N THR A 890 19.15 -19.09 15.42
CA THR A 890 18.14 -20.10 15.11
C THR A 890 17.54 -20.62 16.41
N TYR A 891 16.24 -20.70 16.45
CA TYR A 891 15.54 -21.35 17.53
C TYR A 891 15.55 -22.86 17.32
N GLU A 892 16.05 -23.62 18.27
CA GLU A 892 16.06 -25.07 18.18
C GLU A 892 15.00 -25.72 19.07
N ASN A 893 14.84 -25.29 20.30
CA ASN A 893 13.79 -25.72 21.20
C ASN A 893 13.73 -24.84 22.46
N ALA A 894 12.58 -24.81 23.14
CA ALA A 894 12.45 -24.28 24.48
C ALA A 894 12.36 -25.46 25.46
N SER A 895 13.13 -25.37 26.53
CA SER A 895 13.14 -26.42 27.54
C SER A 895 13.03 -25.82 28.93
N PHE A 896 12.16 -26.44 29.76
CA PHE A 896 12.10 -26.23 31.19
C PHE A 896 12.86 -27.38 31.86
N TYR A 897 14.00 -27.08 32.39
CA TYR A 897 14.88 -28.05 32.98
C TYR A 897 14.87 -27.90 34.49
N ALA A 898 14.40 -28.92 35.24
CA ALA A 898 14.39 -28.91 36.67
C ALA A 898 15.79 -29.06 37.27
N LEU A 899 16.24 -28.06 37.97
CA LEU A 899 17.50 -28.08 38.72
C LEU A 899 17.26 -28.63 40.13
N ASN A 900 17.47 -29.80 40.27
CA ASN A 900 17.93 -30.80 41.24
C ASN A 900 17.88 -30.61 42.76
N SER A 901 17.01 -29.95 43.46
CA SER A 901 17.16 -29.98 44.94
C SER A 901 15.98 -30.51 45.73
N THR A 902 14.80 -30.54 45.18
CA THR A 902 13.56 -30.96 45.90
C THR A 902 12.60 -31.68 44.99
N ASP A 903 11.77 -32.53 45.59
CA ASP A 903 10.60 -33.08 44.94
C ASP A 903 9.53 -31.98 44.87
N PHE A 904 8.96 -31.77 43.69
CA PHE A 904 7.88 -30.81 43.47
C PHE A 904 6.96 -31.24 42.31
N THR A 905 5.76 -30.74 42.36
CA THR A 905 4.83 -30.85 41.22
C THR A 905 4.42 -29.45 40.78
N VAL A 906 4.51 -29.22 39.49
CA VAL A 906 4.13 -27.97 38.84
C VAL A 906 3.18 -28.27 37.69
N GLN A 907 2.18 -27.44 37.53
CA GLN A 907 1.29 -27.48 36.39
C GLN A 907 1.68 -26.40 35.38
N PHE A 908 1.63 -26.75 34.12
CA PHE A 908 1.88 -25.85 32.99
C PHE A 908 0.67 -25.79 32.08
N ASP A 909 0.41 -24.60 31.57
CA ASP A 909 -0.59 -24.37 30.54
C ASP A 909 -0.15 -23.27 29.59
N ASN A 910 -0.83 -23.14 28.44
CA ASN A 910 -0.63 -22.07 27.48
C ASN A 910 0.84 -21.84 27.07
N ILE A 911 1.62 -22.93 27.01
CA ILE A 911 3.01 -22.81 26.63
C ILE A 911 3.07 -22.48 25.15
N ARG A 912 3.67 -21.34 24.80
CA ARG A 912 3.85 -20.93 23.41
C ARG A 912 5.20 -20.30 23.17
N ALA A 913 5.77 -20.59 22.02
CA ALA A 913 7.00 -19.97 21.56
C ALA A 913 6.77 -19.40 20.15
N TYR A 914 7.08 -18.14 19.96
CA TYR A 914 6.87 -17.45 18.70
C TYR A 914 8.00 -16.47 18.40
N ASP A 915 8.09 -16.09 17.11
CA ASP A 915 9.07 -15.10 16.69
C ASP A 915 8.66 -13.72 17.18
N LEU A 916 9.61 -13.03 17.79
CA LEU A 916 9.46 -11.61 18.06
C LEU A 916 9.78 -10.82 16.81
N ILE A 917 8.85 -9.99 16.41
CA ILE A 917 9.10 -8.92 15.47
C ILE A 917 9.96 -7.90 16.21
N LYS A 918 11.24 -7.82 15.83
CA LYS A 918 12.17 -6.87 16.43
C LYS A 918 11.77 -5.47 16.02
N LYS A 919 11.20 -4.72 16.95
CA LYS A 919 10.70 -3.41 16.65
C LYS A 919 11.80 -2.37 16.43
N TYR A 920 13.00 -2.48 17.02
CA TYR A 920 14.15 -1.57 16.86
C TYR A 920 15.27 -1.89 17.85
N LYS A 921 16.40 -1.19 17.73
CA LYS A 921 17.42 -1.14 18.80
C LYS A 921 16.87 -0.32 19.97
N GLU A 922 16.15 -0.95 20.87
CA GLU A 922 15.95 -0.33 22.18
C GLU A 922 17.29 -0.28 22.91
N GLU A 923 17.69 0.91 23.33
CA GLU A 923 18.65 0.98 24.43
C GLU A 923 17.99 0.33 25.64
N THR A 924 18.44 -0.85 25.97
CA THR A 924 17.95 -1.55 27.15
C THR A 924 18.21 -0.65 28.37
N PRO A 925 17.19 -0.31 29.16
CA PRO A 925 17.40 0.54 30.34
C PRO A 925 18.53 -0.03 31.17
N LYS A 926 19.60 0.75 31.37
CA LYS A 926 20.68 0.34 32.28
C LYS A 926 20.05 0.28 33.67
N TYR A 927 20.00 -0.91 34.21
CA TYR A 927 19.67 -1.05 35.63
C TYR A 927 20.74 -0.31 36.42
N THR A 928 20.40 0.86 36.92
CA THR A 928 21.15 1.45 38.03
C THR A 928 20.85 0.62 39.26
N LYS A 929 21.87 0.03 39.86
CA LYS A 929 21.79 -0.74 41.09
C LYS A 929 21.13 0.02 42.20
#